data_952225abbacddca48db6461df90bb3ac
#
_entry.id   952225abbacddca48db6461df90bb3ac
#
_cell.length_a   1.000
_cell.length_b   1.000
_cell.length_c   1.000
_cell.angle_alpha   90.00
_cell.angle_beta   90.00
_cell.angle_gamma   90.00
#
_symmetry.space_group_name_H-M   'P 1'
#
loop_
_entity.id
_entity.type
_entity.pdbx_description
1 polymer ?
#
loop_
_entity_poly.entity_id
_entity_poly.type
_entity_poly.pdbx_seq_one_letter_code
_entity_poly.pdbx_strand_id
1 'polypeptide(L)'
;MAEKPVSSDKIRNVAVVGHSSTGKTSLIAAMLFCAKETPKLGKVDKGTAVTDFDDEAIERKITIQAAAAFARYKGCKLNLVDTPGYGIFLTEALQGLAVAEAAVLTVSAVAGVEVQTEKMWKVCAEKRKPVLFVVNLMDRERASAERTLAQLQKRFGREVVPVQLPIGEEAGFSGVVDLLTLKARTYPTDESGNEQVAEVPTELASAAEEARGKLLEMVAEQDEALLEKFFAEGTLSENELASGLKQAFRERKLFPVFFASSGRNQAVQPIXDALVELVPSPAEVEIPLLRDDGEEVRVTANAELAPVAYVFKTVSDPYAGRISLLRVYTGAFQPDATYHNKTRDVAERFGAVQWVQGKELLTVERLVAGDIGAVTKLKETKTGDTLAAKEAALRVPPVRIPEPTISFAITPKSKGDEDKIAAALAKIQDEDPSLHVSRDSQTKELLLSGSAQLHVEIAVARLAKRYKVEVTLQPPKVPYRETITKAAEVTTRHKKQTGGHGQFAEAKIRLEPLPRGGGYEFVDKIFGGAISQNFRPSVDKGIQHAAQTGPLAGYPVVDFRVVLLDGKEHPVDSSDMAFQICGRKAFREAVKLAGPTLLEPVMQVEITTPDEFLGDVMGDLNSRRGRVQGMEPVDGQTVVKAQVPLAEMLTYSQALRSITGGRGDFHMEFSHYDEVPKQLQEKIIAAAGAVAAEEEEEE
;
A
#
# COMPACT_ATOMS: atom_id res chain seq x y z
N MET A 1 -10.58 -36.69 -3.97
CA MET A 1 -11.07 -36.52 -5.34
C MET A 1 -11.04 -35.03 -5.67
N ALA A 2 -10.60 -34.65 -6.88
CA ALA A 2 -10.51 -33.24 -7.27
C ALA A 2 -11.90 -32.63 -7.46
N GLU A 3 -12.05 -31.39 -7.06
CA GLU A 3 -13.29 -30.63 -7.27
C GLU A 3 -13.45 -30.37 -8.76
N LYS A 4 -14.68 -30.27 -9.23
CA LYS A 4 -14.96 -29.96 -10.62
C LYS A 4 -15.03 -28.44 -10.83
N PRO A 5 -14.51 -27.93 -11.93
CA PRO A 5 -14.54 -26.50 -12.18
C PRO A 5 -15.98 -26.00 -12.38
N VAL A 6 -16.19 -24.73 -12.07
CA VAL A 6 -17.46 -24.05 -12.28
C VAL A 6 -17.29 -23.15 -13.50
N SER A 7 -18.28 -23.13 -14.40
CA SER A 7 -18.18 -22.32 -15.62
C SER A 7 -18.17 -20.82 -15.29
N SER A 8 -17.55 -20.01 -16.13
CA SER A 8 -17.36 -18.58 -15.91
C SER A 8 -18.66 -17.84 -15.61
N ASP A 9 -19.75 -18.22 -16.25
CA ASP A 9 -21.07 -17.59 -16.08
C ASP A 9 -21.67 -17.87 -14.69
N LYS A 10 -21.16 -18.85 -13.97
CA LYS A 10 -21.62 -19.24 -12.64
C LYS A 10 -20.68 -18.73 -11.53
N ILE A 11 -19.72 -17.88 -11.86
CA ILE A 11 -18.77 -17.34 -10.90
C ILE A 11 -19.18 -15.90 -10.56
N ARG A 12 -19.03 -15.53 -9.28
CA ARG A 12 -19.19 -14.16 -8.82
C ARG A 12 -17.98 -13.80 -7.95
N ASN A 13 -17.24 -12.78 -8.33
CA ASN A 13 -16.05 -12.34 -7.58
C ASN A 13 -16.38 -11.04 -6.86
N VAL A 14 -16.27 -11.06 -5.55
CA VAL A 14 -16.69 -9.94 -4.70
C VAL A 14 -15.60 -9.64 -3.69
N ALA A 15 -15.22 -8.36 -3.59
CA ALA A 15 -14.35 -7.89 -2.53
C ALA A 15 -15.19 -7.27 -1.43
N VAL A 16 -14.93 -7.66 -0.18
CA VAL A 16 -15.62 -7.06 0.97
C VAL A 16 -14.69 -6.03 1.57
N VAL A 17 -15.08 -4.77 1.50
CA VAL A 17 -14.26 -3.63 1.90
C VAL A 17 -15.02 -2.76 2.89
N GLY A 18 -14.31 -1.86 3.56
CA GLY A 18 -14.93 -0.96 4.53
C GLY A 18 -13.97 -0.63 5.66
N HIS A 19 -14.40 0.27 6.53
CA HIS A 19 -13.60 0.70 7.66
C HIS A 19 -13.38 -0.48 8.63
N SER A 20 -12.37 -0.37 9.48
CA SER A 20 -12.08 -1.41 10.48
C SER A 20 -13.29 -1.59 11.42
N SER A 21 -13.47 -2.80 11.88
CA SER A 21 -14.52 -3.17 12.85
C SER A 21 -15.94 -2.97 12.33
N THR A 22 -16.15 -3.01 11.02
CA THR A 22 -17.51 -2.99 10.44
C THR A 22 -18.07 -4.39 10.20
N GLY A 23 -17.31 -5.43 10.58
CA GLY A 23 -17.77 -6.80 10.49
C GLY A 23 -17.56 -7.48 9.16
N LYS A 24 -16.56 -7.06 8.38
CA LYS A 24 -16.25 -7.66 7.07
C LYS A 24 -15.99 -9.16 7.18
N THR A 25 -15.04 -9.52 8.04
CA THR A 25 -14.66 -10.92 8.26
C THR A 25 -15.84 -11.73 8.83
N SER A 26 -16.60 -11.14 9.74
CA SER A 26 -17.78 -11.79 10.31
C SER A 26 -18.86 -12.00 9.27
N LEU A 27 -19.03 -11.04 8.35
CA LEU A 27 -20.02 -11.18 7.28
C LEU A 27 -19.64 -12.33 6.34
N ILE A 28 -18.37 -12.43 5.98
CA ILE A 28 -17.89 -13.55 5.15
C ILE A 28 -18.11 -14.87 5.90
N ALA A 29 -17.75 -14.93 7.20
CA ALA A 29 -17.94 -16.14 8.00
C ALA A 29 -19.40 -16.56 8.02
N ALA A 30 -20.31 -15.59 8.16
CA ALA A 30 -21.75 -15.86 8.15
C ALA A 30 -22.23 -16.36 6.78
N MET A 31 -21.73 -15.76 5.71
CA MET A 31 -22.08 -16.22 4.35
C MET A 31 -21.60 -17.65 4.10
N LEU A 32 -20.40 -17.99 4.55
CA LEU A 32 -19.88 -19.35 4.41
C LEU A 32 -20.72 -20.35 5.20
N PHE A 33 -21.13 -19.97 6.39
CA PHE A 33 -21.98 -20.82 7.21
C PHE A 33 -23.38 -21.00 6.59
N CYS A 34 -23.97 -19.92 6.09
CA CYS A 34 -25.28 -20.00 5.42
C CYS A 34 -25.22 -20.85 4.15
N ALA A 35 -24.10 -20.84 3.46
CA ALA A 35 -23.90 -21.67 2.27
C ALA A 35 -23.48 -23.11 2.61
N LYS A 36 -23.34 -23.43 3.89
CA LYS A 36 -22.94 -24.75 4.38
C LYS A 36 -21.52 -25.15 3.99
N GLU A 37 -20.67 -24.16 3.79
CA GLU A 37 -19.25 -24.41 3.54
C GLU A 37 -18.49 -24.68 4.84
N THR A 38 -19.02 -24.17 5.96
CA THR A 38 -18.42 -24.42 7.28
C THR A 38 -19.47 -25.06 8.18
N PRO A 39 -19.05 -25.97 9.09
CA PRO A 39 -20.01 -26.62 9.99
C PRO A 39 -20.45 -25.72 11.15
N LYS A 40 -19.71 -24.67 11.45
CA LYS A 40 -19.98 -23.72 12.53
C LYS A 40 -19.79 -22.30 12.05
N LEU A 41 -20.51 -21.37 12.68
CA LEU A 41 -20.33 -19.94 12.40
C LEU A 41 -18.96 -19.50 12.95
N GLY A 42 -18.09 -19.03 12.06
CA GLY A 42 -16.77 -18.53 12.47
C GLY A 42 -16.88 -17.24 13.27
N LYS A 43 -16.00 -17.08 14.25
CA LYS A 43 -15.99 -15.91 15.13
C LYS A 43 -14.59 -15.29 15.16
N VAL A 44 -14.51 -14.01 14.88
CA VAL A 44 -13.23 -13.27 14.87
C VAL A 44 -12.60 -13.27 16.26
N ASP A 45 -13.39 -12.99 17.29
CA ASP A 45 -12.91 -12.92 18.67
C ASP A 45 -12.38 -14.26 19.20
N LYS A 46 -12.79 -15.37 18.59
CA LYS A 46 -12.34 -16.70 18.95
C LYS A 46 -11.28 -17.26 18.01
N GLY A 47 -10.90 -16.49 16.99
CA GLY A 47 -9.90 -16.92 16.01
C GLY A 47 -10.35 -18.04 15.09
N THR A 48 -11.66 -18.20 14.90
CA THR A 48 -12.21 -19.29 14.09
C THR A 48 -12.77 -18.86 12.75
N ALA A 49 -12.70 -17.57 12.40
CA ALA A 49 -13.16 -17.09 11.09
C ALA A 49 -12.21 -17.61 10.01
N VAL A 50 -12.78 -18.11 8.90
CA VAL A 50 -12.02 -18.76 7.83
C VAL A 50 -10.94 -17.85 7.21
N THR A 51 -11.26 -16.58 7.00
CA THR A 51 -10.33 -15.66 6.35
C THR A 51 -9.36 -14.98 7.33
N ASP A 52 -9.47 -15.27 8.62
CA ASP A 52 -8.67 -14.65 9.67
C ASP A 52 -7.73 -15.69 10.27
N PHE A 53 -6.75 -16.12 9.51
CA PHE A 53 -5.86 -17.23 9.88
C PHE A 53 -4.40 -16.81 10.10
N ASP A 54 -4.05 -15.57 9.80
CA ASP A 54 -2.71 -15.06 9.99
C ASP A 54 -2.43 -14.87 11.48
N ASP A 55 -1.28 -15.38 11.98
CA ASP A 55 -0.95 -15.34 13.40
C ASP A 55 -0.94 -13.91 13.95
N GLU A 56 -0.37 -12.96 13.20
CA GLU A 56 -0.32 -11.57 13.65
C GLU A 56 -1.73 -10.95 13.69
N ALA A 57 -2.58 -11.31 12.73
CA ALA A 57 -3.95 -10.81 12.69
C ALA A 57 -4.73 -11.33 13.90
N ILE A 58 -4.61 -12.61 14.22
CA ILE A 58 -5.32 -13.22 15.35
C ILE A 58 -4.83 -12.61 16.67
N GLU A 59 -3.51 -12.52 16.86
CA GLU A 59 -2.91 -11.99 18.08
C GLU A 59 -3.31 -10.52 18.31
N ARG A 60 -3.31 -9.71 17.26
CA ARG A 60 -3.62 -8.29 17.34
C ARG A 60 -5.11 -7.99 17.20
N LYS A 61 -5.91 -8.99 16.84
CA LYS A 61 -7.37 -8.90 16.66
C LYS A 61 -7.76 -7.88 15.57
N ILE A 62 -6.96 -7.83 14.51
CA ILE A 62 -7.23 -6.99 13.34
C ILE A 62 -6.91 -7.78 12.08
N THR A 63 -7.60 -7.46 10.98
CA THR A 63 -7.27 -8.05 9.68
C THR A 63 -6.10 -7.27 9.09
N ILE A 64 -5.04 -7.98 8.71
CA ILE A 64 -3.79 -7.38 8.23
C ILE A 64 -3.62 -7.59 6.73
N GLN A 65 -4.10 -8.72 6.20
CA GLN A 65 -3.88 -9.08 4.81
C GLN A 65 -5.17 -9.55 4.16
N ALA A 66 -5.24 -9.44 2.84
CA ALA A 66 -6.36 -9.97 2.08
C ALA A 66 -6.36 -11.50 2.17
N ALA A 67 -7.54 -12.08 2.20
CA ALA A 67 -7.71 -13.53 2.22
C ALA A 67 -8.92 -13.88 1.35
N ALA A 68 -8.87 -15.04 0.73
CA ALA A 68 -9.93 -15.48 -0.16
C ALA A 68 -10.68 -16.67 0.44
N ALA A 69 -11.98 -16.72 0.20
CA ALA A 69 -12.83 -17.84 0.55
C ALA A 69 -13.87 -17.99 -0.56
N PHE A 70 -14.56 -19.10 -0.58
CA PHE A 70 -15.61 -19.28 -1.56
C PHE A 70 -16.87 -19.93 -0.91
N ALA A 71 -18.01 -19.61 -1.48
CA ALA A 71 -19.28 -20.19 -1.08
C ALA A 71 -19.97 -20.72 -2.34
N ARG A 72 -20.38 -21.99 -2.30
CA ARG A 72 -21.21 -22.57 -3.35
C ARG A 72 -22.65 -22.35 -2.94
N TYR A 73 -23.34 -21.49 -3.68
CA TYR A 73 -24.66 -21.02 -3.27
C TYR A 73 -25.55 -20.79 -4.49
N LYS A 74 -26.72 -21.42 -4.47
CA LYS A 74 -27.70 -21.30 -5.57
C LYS A 74 -27.11 -21.52 -6.95
N GLY A 75 -26.27 -22.54 -7.08
CA GLY A 75 -25.68 -22.90 -8.37
C GLY A 75 -24.50 -22.06 -8.82
N CYS A 76 -24.08 -21.11 -8.01
CA CYS A 76 -22.92 -20.24 -8.29
C CYS A 76 -21.78 -20.50 -7.32
N LYS A 77 -20.58 -20.18 -7.74
CA LYS A 77 -19.43 -20.11 -6.87
C LYS A 77 -19.14 -18.62 -6.58
N LEU A 78 -19.36 -18.22 -5.34
CA LEU A 78 -19.07 -16.86 -4.90
C LEU A 78 -17.65 -16.84 -4.35
N ASN A 79 -16.74 -16.14 -5.02
CA ASN A 79 -15.41 -15.91 -4.48
C ASN A 79 -15.47 -14.63 -3.66
N LEU A 80 -15.11 -14.73 -2.40
CA LEU A 80 -15.20 -13.64 -1.44
C LEU A 80 -13.80 -13.27 -0.99
N VAL A 81 -13.38 -12.03 -1.28
CA VAL A 81 -12.06 -11.57 -0.87
C VAL A 81 -12.25 -10.64 0.34
N ASP A 82 -11.77 -11.09 1.49
CA ASP A 82 -11.75 -10.30 2.71
C ASP A 82 -10.59 -9.33 2.65
N THR A 83 -10.80 -8.10 3.08
CA THR A 83 -9.74 -7.08 3.04
C THR A 83 -9.60 -6.38 4.39
N PRO A 84 -8.39 -5.88 4.70
CA PRO A 84 -8.22 -5.09 5.92
C PRO A 84 -8.97 -3.77 5.86
N GLY A 85 -9.44 -3.32 7.02
CA GLY A 85 -10.16 -2.06 7.14
C GLY A 85 -9.31 -0.90 7.65
N TYR A 86 -8.06 -1.15 8.03
CA TYR A 86 -7.15 -0.08 8.44
C TYR A 86 -6.45 0.50 7.21
N GLY A 87 -6.34 1.82 7.16
CA GLY A 87 -5.71 2.50 6.02
C GLY A 87 -4.26 2.11 5.81
N ILE A 88 -3.58 1.69 6.87
CA ILE A 88 -2.18 1.28 6.78
C ILE A 88 -2.00 0.00 5.94
N PHE A 89 -3.07 -0.76 5.72
CA PHE A 89 -3.02 -1.97 4.88
C PHE A 89 -3.80 -1.78 3.58
N LEU A 90 -3.88 -0.54 3.10
CA LEU A 90 -4.66 -0.19 1.90
C LEU A 90 -4.30 -1.03 0.68
N THR A 91 -3.03 -1.36 0.50
CA THR A 91 -2.58 -2.17 -0.65
C THR A 91 -3.32 -3.49 -0.73
N GLU A 92 -3.59 -4.12 0.42
CA GLU A 92 -4.33 -5.39 0.44
C GLU A 92 -5.77 -5.21 -0.08
N ALA A 93 -6.43 -4.11 0.29
CA ALA A 93 -7.77 -3.81 -0.19
C ALA A 93 -7.76 -3.49 -1.69
N LEU A 94 -6.75 -2.77 -2.16
CA LEU A 94 -6.62 -2.45 -3.58
C LEU A 94 -6.45 -3.73 -4.42
N GLN A 95 -5.67 -4.69 -3.94
CA GLN A 95 -5.48 -5.97 -4.63
C GLN A 95 -6.78 -6.77 -4.66
N GLY A 96 -7.51 -6.79 -3.55
CA GLY A 96 -8.80 -7.48 -3.50
C GLY A 96 -9.81 -6.89 -4.47
N LEU A 97 -9.91 -5.56 -4.51
CA LEU A 97 -10.82 -4.88 -5.44
C LEU A 97 -10.43 -5.15 -6.89
N ALA A 98 -9.13 -5.21 -7.18
CA ALA A 98 -8.67 -5.40 -8.56
C ALA A 98 -9.16 -6.72 -9.16
N VAL A 99 -9.31 -7.76 -8.35
CA VAL A 99 -9.68 -9.10 -8.85
C VAL A 99 -11.17 -9.40 -8.73
N ALA A 100 -11.96 -8.43 -8.30
CA ALA A 100 -13.41 -8.60 -8.11
C ALA A 100 -14.21 -7.78 -9.12
N GLU A 101 -15.38 -8.30 -9.51
CA GLU A 101 -16.29 -7.57 -10.37
C GLU A 101 -17.14 -6.55 -9.61
N ALA A 102 -17.28 -6.72 -8.30
CA ALA A 102 -18.10 -5.82 -7.48
C ALA A 102 -17.55 -5.78 -6.05
N ALA A 103 -17.95 -4.75 -5.32
CA ALA A 103 -17.58 -4.59 -3.93
C ALA A 103 -18.81 -4.60 -3.04
N VAL A 104 -18.67 -5.25 -1.89
CA VAL A 104 -19.56 -5.08 -0.74
C VAL A 104 -18.86 -4.11 0.20
N LEU A 105 -19.45 -2.95 0.41
CA LEU A 105 -18.89 -1.92 1.29
C LEU A 105 -19.68 -1.97 2.61
N THR A 106 -19.03 -2.48 3.65
CA THR A 106 -19.64 -2.59 4.97
C THR A 106 -19.54 -1.28 5.73
N VAL A 107 -20.61 -0.92 6.41
CA VAL A 107 -20.70 0.31 7.19
C VAL A 107 -21.31 -0.07 8.55
N SER A 108 -20.74 0.47 9.63
CA SER A 108 -21.29 0.24 10.96
C SER A 108 -22.59 1.03 11.16
N ALA A 109 -23.65 0.35 11.62
CA ALA A 109 -24.90 1.01 11.96
C ALA A 109 -24.71 1.97 13.15
N VAL A 110 -23.65 1.80 13.92
CA VAL A 110 -23.33 2.65 15.09
C VAL A 110 -22.46 3.83 14.69
N ALA A 111 -21.34 3.57 14.02
CA ALA A 111 -20.35 4.60 13.69
C ALA A 111 -20.69 5.37 12.41
N GLY A 112 -21.45 4.77 11.52
CA GLY A 112 -21.81 5.42 10.26
C GLY A 112 -20.65 5.49 9.28
N VAL A 113 -20.63 6.54 8.45
CA VAL A 113 -19.58 6.75 7.45
C VAL A 113 -18.28 7.12 8.16
N GLU A 114 -17.22 6.39 7.86
CA GLU A 114 -15.91 6.58 8.48
C GLU A 114 -14.86 6.79 7.39
N VAL A 115 -13.61 7.02 7.80
CA VAL A 115 -12.53 7.37 6.87
C VAL A 115 -12.38 6.34 5.74
N GLN A 116 -12.29 5.07 6.10
CA GLN A 116 -12.10 4.05 5.06
C GLN A 116 -13.36 3.80 4.24
N THR A 117 -14.54 4.12 4.77
CA THR A 117 -15.76 4.10 3.97
C THR A 117 -15.59 5.04 2.77
N GLU A 118 -15.15 6.26 3.05
CA GLU A 118 -14.94 7.28 2.01
C GLU A 118 -13.84 6.87 1.03
N LYS A 119 -12.73 6.35 1.54
CA LYS A 119 -11.61 5.93 0.69
C LYS A 119 -12.01 4.76 -0.22
N MET A 120 -12.70 3.78 0.31
CA MET A 120 -13.11 2.62 -0.50
C MET A 120 -14.14 3.01 -1.55
N TRP A 121 -15.06 3.91 -1.21
CA TRP A 121 -16.01 4.45 -2.18
C TRP A 121 -15.28 5.13 -3.33
N LYS A 122 -14.30 5.96 -3.00
CA LYS A 122 -13.52 6.69 -4.02
C LYS A 122 -12.76 5.73 -4.94
N VAL A 123 -12.11 4.71 -4.36
CA VAL A 123 -11.39 3.71 -5.15
C VAL A 123 -12.35 2.97 -6.07
N CYS A 124 -13.51 2.56 -5.56
CA CYS A 124 -14.51 1.86 -6.37
C CYS A 124 -15.00 2.74 -7.53
N ALA A 125 -15.17 4.04 -7.28
CA ALA A 125 -15.59 4.97 -8.33
C ALA A 125 -14.51 5.09 -9.41
N GLU A 126 -13.26 5.24 -9.01
CA GLU A 126 -12.13 5.33 -9.95
C GLU A 126 -11.97 4.07 -10.80
N LYS A 127 -12.21 2.91 -10.20
CA LYS A 127 -12.08 1.61 -10.87
C LYS A 127 -13.40 1.16 -11.52
N ARG A 128 -14.45 1.97 -11.39
CA ARG A 128 -15.79 1.71 -11.92
C ARG A 128 -16.36 0.38 -11.44
N LYS A 129 -16.15 0.05 -10.17
CA LYS A 129 -16.70 -1.16 -9.56
C LYS A 129 -18.10 -0.89 -9.03
N PRO A 130 -19.07 -1.73 -9.37
CA PRO A 130 -20.39 -1.66 -8.69
C PRO A 130 -20.24 -1.85 -7.19
N VAL A 131 -21.02 -1.11 -6.41
CA VAL A 131 -20.95 -1.13 -4.95
C VAL A 131 -22.32 -1.45 -4.37
N LEU A 132 -22.35 -2.42 -3.48
CA LEU A 132 -23.50 -2.80 -2.68
C LEU A 132 -23.14 -2.50 -1.21
N PHE A 133 -23.95 -1.69 -0.54
CA PHE A 133 -23.71 -1.35 0.85
C PHE A 133 -24.36 -2.37 1.78
N VAL A 134 -23.64 -2.73 2.85
CA VAL A 134 -24.21 -3.49 3.95
C VAL A 134 -24.04 -2.66 5.22
N VAL A 135 -25.15 -2.18 5.76
CA VAL A 135 -25.20 -1.53 7.07
C VAL A 135 -25.27 -2.66 8.09
N ASN A 136 -24.13 -2.93 8.72
CA ASN A 136 -23.94 -4.09 9.59
C ASN A 136 -23.95 -3.67 11.06
N LEU A 137 -23.91 -4.64 11.94
CA LEU A 137 -23.93 -4.41 13.39
C LEU A 137 -25.23 -3.79 13.86
N MET A 138 -26.33 -4.17 13.19
CA MET A 138 -27.67 -3.65 13.53
C MET A 138 -28.12 -4.04 14.94
N ASP A 139 -27.52 -5.09 15.52
CA ASP A 139 -27.83 -5.59 16.86
C ASP A 139 -27.17 -4.78 17.98
N ARG A 140 -26.22 -3.92 17.63
CA ARG A 140 -25.44 -3.19 18.62
C ARG A 140 -26.22 -2.04 19.25
N GLU A 141 -25.86 -1.71 20.49
CA GLU A 141 -26.40 -0.54 21.17
C GLU A 141 -26.05 0.72 20.36
N ARG A 142 -26.98 1.62 20.18
CA ARG A 142 -26.88 2.87 19.39
C ARG A 142 -26.90 2.64 17.87
N ALA A 143 -27.15 1.44 17.41
CA ALA A 143 -27.32 1.21 15.98
C ALA A 143 -28.55 1.95 15.48
N SER A 144 -28.41 2.60 14.32
CA SER A 144 -29.52 3.31 13.68
C SER A 144 -29.42 3.19 12.15
N ALA A 145 -30.38 2.54 11.56
CA ALA A 145 -30.46 2.43 10.11
C ALA A 145 -30.76 3.78 9.47
N GLU A 146 -31.69 4.54 10.07
CA GLU A 146 -32.09 5.85 9.55
C GLU A 146 -30.93 6.83 9.50
N ARG A 147 -30.20 6.95 10.61
CA ARG A 147 -29.03 7.86 10.69
C ARG A 147 -27.95 7.44 9.69
N THR A 148 -27.64 6.15 9.62
CA THR A 148 -26.58 5.66 8.74
C THR A 148 -26.93 5.85 7.28
N LEU A 149 -28.17 5.54 6.89
CA LEU A 149 -28.63 5.74 5.50
C LEU A 149 -28.55 7.22 5.13
N ALA A 150 -28.98 8.10 6.04
CA ALA A 150 -28.90 9.55 5.77
C ALA A 150 -27.45 9.99 5.54
N GLN A 151 -26.51 9.48 6.33
CA GLN A 151 -25.08 9.81 6.15
C GLN A 151 -24.58 9.29 4.81
N LEU A 152 -24.93 8.07 4.42
CA LEU A 152 -24.52 7.51 3.15
C LEU A 152 -25.04 8.36 1.98
N GLN A 153 -26.29 8.79 2.04
CA GLN A 153 -26.89 9.60 0.98
C GLN A 153 -26.29 10.99 0.92
N LYS A 154 -25.98 11.57 2.09
CA LYS A 154 -25.35 12.90 2.15
C LYS A 154 -23.94 12.86 1.55
N ARG A 155 -23.19 11.79 1.82
CA ARG A 155 -21.80 11.69 1.37
C ARG A 155 -21.65 11.18 -0.05
N PHE A 156 -22.54 10.27 -0.50
CA PHE A 156 -22.34 9.57 -1.76
C PHE A 156 -23.48 9.77 -2.76
N GLY A 157 -24.56 10.43 -2.36
CA GLY A 157 -25.62 10.83 -3.28
C GLY A 157 -26.93 10.07 -3.07
N ARG A 158 -27.97 10.60 -3.68
CA ARG A 158 -29.31 10.04 -3.62
C ARG A 158 -29.44 8.68 -4.32
N GLU A 159 -28.45 8.34 -5.11
CA GLU A 159 -28.36 7.05 -5.81
C GLU A 159 -28.08 5.89 -4.86
N VAL A 160 -27.70 6.18 -3.61
CA VAL A 160 -27.60 5.18 -2.54
C VAL A 160 -29.02 4.91 -2.06
N VAL A 161 -29.55 3.73 -2.38
CA VAL A 161 -30.98 3.43 -2.17
C VAL A 161 -31.16 2.17 -1.32
N PRO A 162 -31.99 2.22 -0.27
CA PRO A 162 -32.28 0.99 0.46
C PRO A 162 -33.15 0.07 -0.37
N VAL A 163 -32.84 -1.21 -0.35
CA VAL A 163 -33.68 -2.25 -0.96
C VAL A 163 -34.34 -3.09 0.11
N GLN A 164 -34.17 -2.69 1.36
CA GLN A 164 -34.77 -3.34 2.52
C GLN A 164 -35.11 -2.29 3.56
N LEU A 165 -36.04 -2.64 4.47
CA LEU A 165 -36.24 -1.92 5.73
C LEU A 165 -35.88 -2.86 6.86
N PRO A 166 -35.19 -2.41 7.90
CA PRO A 166 -34.93 -3.28 9.06
C PRO A 166 -36.20 -3.50 9.88
N ILE A 167 -36.28 -4.67 10.49
CA ILE A 167 -37.28 -4.99 11.46
C ILE A 167 -36.61 -4.92 12.83
N GLY A 168 -36.87 -3.84 13.55
CA GLY A 168 -36.25 -3.58 14.83
C GLY A 168 -34.84 -3.00 14.68
N GLU A 169 -34.30 -2.57 15.81
CA GLU A 169 -32.94 -2.04 15.91
C GLU A 169 -32.35 -2.48 17.23
N GLU A 170 -31.03 -2.42 17.34
CA GLU A 170 -30.31 -2.79 18.56
C GLU A 170 -30.64 -4.25 18.91
N ALA A 171 -30.85 -4.53 20.20
CA ALA A 171 -31.18 -5.90 20.63
C ALA A 171 -32.44 -6.43 19.98
N GLY A 172 -33.33 -5.55 19.53
CA GLY A 172 -34.61 -5.93 18.89
C GLY A 172 -34.51 -6.20 17.39
N PHE A 173 -33.34 -6.05 16.78
CA PHE A 173 -33.20 -6.33 15.35
C PHE A 173 -33.44 -7.81 15.10
N SER A 174 -34.39 -8.13 14.21
CA SER A 174 -34.77 -9.52 13.95
C SER A 174 -34.77 -9.89 12.46
N GLY A 175 -34.65 -8.91 11.58
CA GLY A 175 -34.70 -9.20 10.16
C GLY A 175 -34.94 -7.97 9.31
N VAL A 176 -35.43 -8.18 8.11
CA VAL A 176 -35.65 -7.11 7.14
C VAL A 176 -36.93 -7.33 6.35
N VAL A 177 -37.50 -6.25 5.84
CA VAL A 177 -38.55 -6.29 4.84
C VAL A 177 -37.87 -6.12 3.48
N ASP A 178 -38.05 -7.07 2.59
CA ASP A 178 -37.56 -7.02 1.21
C ASP A 178 -38.49 -6.07 0.41
N LEU A 179 -37.95 -4.97 -0.06
CA LEU A 179 -38.75 -3.97 -0.79
C LEU A 179 -39.06 -4.39 -2.23
N LEU A 180 -38.38 -5.39 -2.77
CA LEU A 180 -38.68 -5.90 -4.09
C LEU A 180 -39.95 -6.79 -4.06
N THR A 181 -40.10 -7.59 -3.03
CA THR A 181 -41.20 -8.55 -2.91
C THR A 181 -42.27 -8.17 -1.88
N LEU A 182 -41.97 -7.17 -1.02
CA LEU A 182 -42.78 -6.78 0.12
C LEU A 182 -43.10 -7.99 1.03
N LYS A 183 -42.07 -8.75 1.36
CA LYS A 183 -42.11 -9.84 2.32
C LYS A 183 -41.14 -9.59 3.44
N ALA A 184 -41.50 -10.00 4.65
CA ALA A 184 -40.61 -9.95 5.81
C ALA A 184 -39.76 -11.22 5.85
N ARG A 185 -38.48 -11.04 6.14
CA ARG A 185 -37.53 -12.16 6.32
C ARG A 185 -36.92 -11.99 7.71
N THR A 186 -37.23 -12.94 8.61
CA THR A 186 -36.84 -12.84 10.01
C THR A 186 -35.92 -14.00 10.41
N TYR A 187 -35.16 -13.79 11.45
CA TYR A 187 -34.09 -14.70 11.88
C TYR A 187 -34.08 -14.80 13.40
N PRO A 188 -33.83 -15.99 13.95
CA PRO A 188 -33.74 -16.13 15.40
C PRO A 188 -32.44 -15.56 15.94
N THR A 189 -32.36 -15.46 17.27
CA THR A 189 -31.13 -14.94 17.93
C THR A 189 -30.16 -16.07 18.29
N ASP A 190 -30.39 -17.29 17.85
CA ASP A 190 -29.57 -18.47 18.17
C ASP A 190 -28.40 -18.66 17.20
N GLU A 191 -28.16 -17.68 16.32
CA GLU A 191 -27.08 -17.67 15.33
C GLU A 191 -27.21 -18.74 14.23
N SER A 192 -28.32 -19.46 14.20
CA SER A 192 -28.58 -20.51 13.19
C SER A 192 -28.76 -19.93 11.78
N GLY A 193 -29.24 -18.70 11.67
CA GLY A 193 -29.59 -18.10 10.39
C GLY A 193 -30.85 -18.68 9.78
N ASN A 194 -31.62 -19.41 10.55
CA ASN A 194 -32.86 -20.02 10.05
C ASN A 194 -33.89 -18.95 9.68
N GLU A 195 -34.11 -18.78 8.39
CA GLU A 195 -34.94 -17.72 7.84
C GLU A 195 -36.41 -18.11 7.84
N GLN A 196 -37.25 -17.17 8.24
CA GLN A 196 -38.73 -17.31 8.11
C GLN A 196 -39.19 -16.17 7.21
N VAL A 197 -40.02 -16.51 6.22
CA VAL A 197 -40.64 -15.55 5.30
C VAL A 197 -42.10 -15.37 5.70
N ALA A 198 -42.55 -14.14 5.84
CA ALA A 198 -43.90 -13.82 6.29
C ALA A 198 -44.37 -12.51 5.65
N GLU A 199 -45.62 -12.15 5.93
CA GLU A 199 -46.15 -10.87 5.50
C GLU A 199 -45.48 -9.73 6.30
N VAL A 200 -45.43 -8.54 5.71
CA VAL A 200 -44.89 -7.38 6.37
C VAL A 200 -45.65 -7.10 7.67
N PRO A 201 -44.95 -6.89 8.79
CA PRO A 201 -45.66 -6.51 10.03
C PRO A 201 -46.52 -5.27 9.82
N THR A 202 -47.69 -5.27 10.45
CA THR A 202 -48.69 -4.20 10.27
C THR A 202 -48.10 -2.83 10.57
N GLU A 203 -47.27 -2.72 11.60
CA GLU A 203 -46.66 -1.46 12.02
C GLU A 203 -45.60 -0.92 11.03
N LEU A 204 -45.12 -1.78 10.12
CA LEU A 204 -44.18 -1.40 9.10
C LEU A 204 -44.76 -1.25 7.70
N ALA A 205 -46.03 -1.60 7.54
CA ALA A 205 -46.67 -1.65 6.22
C ALA A 205 -46.60 -0.30 5.49
N SER A 206 -46.90 0.80 6.18
CA SER A 206 -46.87 2.14 5.59
C SER A 206 -45.46 2.55 5.20
N ALA A 207 -44.49 2.33 6.08
CA ALA A 207 -43.11 2.66 5.81
C ALA A 207 -42.53 1.83 4.65
N ALA A 208 -42.92 0.56 4.58
CA ALA A 208 -42.49 -0.32 3.49
C ALA A 208 -43.05 0.12 2.14
N GLU A 209 -44.32 0.51 2.08
CA GLU A 209 -44.92 1.01 0.86
C GLU A 209 -44.25 2.30 0.39
N GLU A 210 -43.98 3.20 1.31
CA GLU A 210 -43.29 4.48 0.99
C GLU A 210 -41.88 4.22 0.46
N ALA A 211 -41.13 3.37 1.13
CA ALA A 211 -39.76 3.04 0.73
C ALA A 211 -39.71 2.34 -0.62
N ARG A 212 -40.66 1.42 -0.85
CA ARG A 212 -40.77 0.75 -2.15
C ARG A 212 -41.11 1.75 -3.25
N GLY A 213 -41.99 2.72 -2.98
CA GLY A 213 -42.33 3.77 -3.94
C GLY A 213 -41.10 4.58 -4.36
N LYS A 214 -40.26 4.94 -3.40
CA LYS A 214 -39.01 5.65 -3.68
C LYS A 214 -38.07 4.79 -4.52
N LEU A 215 -37.95 3.51 -4.18
CA LEU A 215 -37.12 2.57 -4.93
C LEU A 215 -37.60 2.43 -6.37
N LEU A 216 -38.92 2.31 -6.58
CA LEU A 216 -39.50 2.24 -7.92
C LEU A 216 -39.14 3.46 -8.75
N GLU A 217 -39.27 4.65 -8.16
CA GLU A 217 -38.90 5.90 -8.85
C GLU A 217 -37.43 5.93 -9.22
N MET A 218 -36.56 5.56 -8.29
CA MET A 218 -35.12 5.58 -8.54
C MET A 218 -34.71 4.60 -9.64
N VAL A 219 -35.30 3.40 -9.65
CA VAL A 219 -35.02 2.42 -10.70
C VAL A 219 -35.57 2.88 -12.03
N ALA A 220 -36.79 3.40 -12.07
CA ALA A 220 -37.43 3.88 -13.32
C ALA A 220 -36.62 5.01 -13.95
N GLU A 221 -36.07 5.93 -13.14
CA GLU A 221 -35.27 7.04 -13.63
C GLU A 221 -34.03 6.61 -14.44
N GLN A 222 -33.55 5.39 -14.23
CA GLN A 222 -32.30 4.92 -14.84
C GLN A 222 -32.48 4.34 -16.24
N ASP A 223 -33.71 4.20 -16.72
CA ASP A 223 -34.00 3.54 -18.00
C ASP A 223 -35.24 4.18 -18.61
N GLU A 224 -35.12 4.68 -19.85
CA GLU A 224 -36.23 5.39 -20.52
C GLU A 224 -37.49 4.55 -20.65
N ALA A 225 -37.37 3.28 -20.99
CA ALA A 225 -38.52 2.38 -21.14
C ALA A 225 -39.23 2.17 -19.82
N LEU A 226 -38.46 1.98 -18.73
CA LEU A 226 -39.04 1.81 -17.39
C LEU A 226 -39.67 3.12 -16.91
N LEU A 227 -39.11 4.24 -17.23
CA LEU A 227 -39.65 5.56 -16.84
C LEU A 227 -41.00 5.81 -17.53
N GLU A 228 -41.08 5.52 -18.83
CA GLU A 228 -42.36 5.63 -19.57
C GLU A 228 -43.42 4.72 -18.98
N LYS A 229 -43.05 3.48 -18.65
CA LYS A 229 -44.00 2.53 -18.06
C LYS A 229 -44.45 3.01 -16.69
N PHE A 230 -43.51 3.52 -15.88
CA PHE A 230 -43.85 4.03 -14.55
C PHE A 230 -44.81 5.22 -14.63
N PHE A 231 -44.59 6.12 -15.57
CA PHE A 231 -45.52 7.24 -15.78
C PHE A 231 -46.90 6.77 -16.24
N ALA A 232 -46.92 5.76 -17.10
CA ALA A 232 -48.20 5.24 -17.61
C ALA A 232 -48.99 4.45 -16.56
N GLU A 233 -48.31 3.64 -15.78
CA GLU A 233 -48.99 2.67 -14.88
C GLU A 233 -48.83 2.99 -13.39
N GLY A 234 -47.93 3.92 -13.03
CA GLY A 234 -47.70 4.27 -11.63
C GLY A 234 -46.85 3.26 -10.86
N THR A 235 -46.45 2.18 -11.51
CA THR A 235 -45.69 1.10 -10.85
C THR A 235 -44.89 0.33 -11.91
N LEU A 236 -44.04 -0.59 -11.42
CA LEU A 236 -43.34 -1.58 -12.24
C LEU A 236 -43.64 -2.97 -11.66
N SER A 237 -43.59 -3.98 -12.50
CA SER A 237 -43.72 -5.36 -12.02
C SER A 237 -42.51 -5.72 -11.18
N GLU A 238 -42.62 -6.78 -10.38
CA GLU A 238 -41.52 -7.28 -9.56
C GLU A 238 -40.30 -7.61 -10.44
N ASN A 239 -40.52 -8.26 -11.58
CA ASN A 239 -39.45 -8.60 -12.50
C ASN A 239 -38.78 -7.37 -13.12
N GLU A 240 -39.58 -6.36 -13.48
CA GLU A 240 -39.05 -5.11 -14.04
C GLU A 240 -38.23 -4.35 -13.00
N LEU A 241 -38.70 -4.32 -11.76
CA LEU A 241 -37.94 -3.67 -10.67
C LEU A 241 -36.64 -4.40 -10.43
N ALA A 242 -36.67 -5.72 -10.38
CA ALA A 242 -35.45 -6.54 -10.14
C ALA A 242 -34.44 -6.37 -11.28
N SER A 243 -34.90 -6.45 -12.54
CA SER A 243 -33.97 -6.34 -13.68
C SER A 243 -33.46 -4.90 -13.86
N GLY A 244 -34.30 -3.92 -13.57
CA GLY A 244 -33.88 -2.52 -13.60
C GLY A 244 -32.84 -2.20 -12.56
N LEU A 245 -33.03 -2.71 -11.34
CA LEU A 245 -32.04 -2.56 -10.25
C LEU A 245 -30.72 -3.24 -10.61
N LYS A 246 -30.79 -4.44 -11.16
CA LYS A 246 -29.61 -5.19 -11.59
C LYS A 246 -28.79 -4.39 -12.61
N GLN A 247 -29.45 -3.86 -13.62
CA GLN A 247 -28.77 -3.09 -14.67
C GLN A 247 -28.19 -1.79 -14.10
N ALA A 248 -28.97 -1.08 -13.27
CA ALA A 248 -28.49 0.17 -12.66
C ALA A 248 -27.32 -0.07 -11.72
N PHE A 249 -27.33 -1.17 -10.97
CA PHE A 249 -26.22 -1.57 -10.10
C PHE A 249 -24.96 -1.79 -10.92
N ARG A 250 -25.06 -2.58 -11.99
CA ARG A 250 -23.92 -2.94 -12.82
C ARG A 250 -23.30 -1.72 -13.51
N GLU A 251 -24.13 -0.72 -13.86
CA GLU A 251 -23.69 0.51 -14.51
C GLU A 251 -23.27 1.60 -13.53
N ARG A 252 -23.28 1.32 -12.24
CA ARG A 252 -22.98 2.27 -11.17
C ARG A 252 -23.92 3.48 -11.16
N LYS A 253 -25.17 3.25 -11.50
CA LYS A 253 -26.22 4.28 -11.44
C LYS A 253 -26.98 4.24 -10.12
N LEU A 254 -27.09 3.06 -9.50
CA LEU A 254 -27.70 2.89 -8.18
C LEU A 254 -26.81 2.00 -7.31
N PHE A 255 -26.85 2.25 -6.00
CA PHE A 255 -26.04 1.56 -5.02
C PHE A 255 -26.96 1.03 -3.92
N PRO A 256 -27.36 -0.25 -4.00
CA PRO A 256 -28.36 -0.79 -3.06
C PRO A 256 -27.78 -0.93 -1.65
N VAL A 257 -28.63 -0.69 -0.66
CA VAL A 257 -28.27 -0.79 0.76
C VAL A 257 -29.02 -1.93 1.40
N PHE A 258 -28.28 -2.80 2.07
CA PHE A 258 -28.79 -3.94 2.86
C PHE A 258 -28.48 -3.71 4.33
N PHE A 259 -29.22 -4.38 5.21
CA PHE A 259 -29.03 -4.27 6.65
C PHE A 259 -28.81 -5.66 7.23
N ALA A 260 -27.92 -5.79 8.20
CA ALA A 260 -27.58 -7.10 8.75
C ALA A 260 -26.99 -7.01 10.15
N SER A 261 -27.02 -8.15 10.83
CA SER A 261 -26.21 -8.41 12.01
C SER A 261 -25.40 -9.68 11.72
N SER A 262 -24.21 -9.51 11.18
CA SER A 262 -23.40 -10.67 10.78
C SER A 262 -22.95 -11.51 11.97
N GLY A 263 -22.70 -10.89 13.12
CA GLY A 263 -22.30 -11.60 14.33
C GLY A 263 -23.39 -12.50 14.88
N ARG A 264 -24.66 -12.15 14.67
CA ARG A 264 -25.81 -12.98 15.04
C ARG A 264 -26.35 -13.80 13.88
N ASN A 265 -25.72 -13.70 12.72
CA ASN A 265 -26.17 -14.39 11.51
C ASN A 265 -27.63 -14.06 11.17
N GLN A 266 -27.96 -12.77 11.23
CA GLN A 266 -29.31 -12.30 10.91
C GLN A 266 -29.25 -11.44 9.66
N ALA A 267 -30.18 -11.72 8.72
CA ALA A 267 -30.33 -11.01 7.44
C ALA A 267 -29.09 -11.12 6.53
N VAL A 268 -28.33 -12.20 6.65
CA VAL A 268 -27.16 -12.47 5.80
C VAL A 268 -27.60 -13.14 4.49
N GLN A 269 -28.61 -14.00 4.52
CA GLN A 269 -29.06 -14.71 3.32
C GLN A 269 -29.52 -13.76 2.21
N PRO A 270 -30.26 -12.67 2.49
CA PRO A 270 -30.61 -11.73 1.40
C PRO A 270 -29.38 -11.12 0.73
N ILE A 271 -28.35 -10.92 1.45
CA ILE A 271 -27.09 -10.45 0.86
C ILE A 271 -26.52 -11.49 -0.08
N UNK A 272 -26.46 -12.74 0.23
CA UNK A 272 -26.10 -13.74 -0.47
C UNK A 272 -26.79 -13.91 -1.61
N ASP A 273 -28.12 -13.71 -1.52
CA ASP A 273 -28.98 -13.76 -2.71
C ASP A 273 -28.63 -12.64 -3.70
N ALA A 274 -28.43 -11.44 -3.18
CA ALA A 274 -28.10 -10.28 -4.01
C ALA A 274 -26.77 -10.47 -4.74
N LEU A 275 -25.78 -11.10 -4.14
CA LEU A 275 -24.51 -11.34 -4.81
C LEU A 275 -24.70 -12.25 -6.02
N VAL A 276 -25.55 -13.26 -5.92
CA VAL A 276 -25.85 -14.14 -7.05
C VAL A 276 -26.60 -13.38 -8.14
N GLU A 277 -27.59 -12.57 -7.76
CA GLU A 277 -28.50 -11.94 -8.71
C GLU A 277 -27.95 -10.64 -9.33
N LEU A 278 -27.27 -9.80 -8.55
CA LEU A 278 -26.86 -8.47 -9.01
C LEU A 278 -25.45 -8.45 -9.58
N VAL A 279 -24.50 -9.16 -8.96
CA VAL A 279 -23.09 -9.09 -9.37
C VAL A 279 -22.94 -9.76 -10.74
N PRO A 280 -22.25 -9.10 -11.68
CA PRO A 280 -22.04 -9.75 -12.98
C PRO A 280 -21.05 -10.89 -12.85
N SER A 281 -21.22 -11.90 -13.68
CA SER A 281 -20.23 -12.96 -13.81
C SER A 281 -19.04 -12.42 -14.64
N PRO A 282 -17.87 -13.02 -14.52
CA PRO A 282 -16.74 -12.64 -15.38
C PRO A 282 -17.04 -12.78 -16.89
N ALA A 283 -17.97 -13.63 -17.27
CA ALA A 283 -18.36 -13.81 -18.68
C ALA A 283 -19.18 -12.63 -19.21
N GLU A 284 -19.76 -11.83 -18.32
CA GLU A 284 -20.62 -10.69 -18.68
C GLU A 284 -19.90 -9.34 -18.66
N VAL A 285 -18.62 -9.29 -18.27
CA VAL A 285 -17.88 -8.03 -18.07
C VAL A 285 -16.65 -8.03 -18.94
N GLU A 286 -16.40 -6.89 -19.60
CA GLU A 286 -15.14 -6.69 -20.31
C GLU A 286 -14.12 -6.05 -19.36
N ILE A 287 -12.93 -6.63 -19.32
CA ILE A 287 -11.85 -6.18 -18.43
C ILE A 287 -10.67 -5.73 -19.28
N PRO A 288 -10.05 -4.59 -18.98
CA PRO A 288 -8.88 -4.14 -19.74
C PRO A 288 -7.64 -4.96 -19.39
N LEU A 289 -6.99 -5.51 -20.41
CA LEU A 289 -5.69 -6.13 -20.30
C LEU A 289 -4.74 -5.40 -21.24
N LEU A 290 -3.44 -5.63 -21.11
CA LEU A 290 -2.44 -4.98 -21.94
C LEU A 290 -1.82 -6.00 -22.90
N ARG A 291 -1.64 -5.58 -24.16
CA ARG A 291 -0.81 -6.32 -25.10
C ARG A 291 0.67 -6.12 -24.77
N ASP A 292 1.52 -6.95 -25.34
CA ASP A 292 2.96 -6.84 -25.12
C ASP A 292 3.51 -5.48 -25.58
N ASP A 293 2.86 -4.83 -26.55
CA ASP A 293 3.26 -3.49 -27.03
C ASP A 293 2.71 -2.36 -26.15
N GLY A 294 1.96 -2.71 -25.10
CA GLY A 294 1.38 -1.74 -24.18
C GLY A 294 -0.03 -1.26 -24.53
N GLU A 295 -0.56 -1.68 -25.68
CA GLU A 295 -1.92 -1.31 -26.09
C GLU A 295 -2.96 -2.03 -25.24
N GLU A 296 -4.00 -1.29 -24.82
CA GLU A 296 -5.08 -1.86 -24.03
C GLU A 296 -6.07 -2.60 -24.91
N VAL A 297 -6.45 -3.80 -24.49
CA VAL A 297 -7.54 -4.58 -25.12
C VAL A 297 -8.54 -4.94 -24.03
N ARG A 298 -9.81 -5.05 -24.39
CA ARG A 298 -10.83 -5.45 -23.44
C ARG A 298 -11.25 -6.90 -23.73
N VAL A 299 -11.27 -7.71 -22.68
CA VAL A 299 -11.59 -9.14 -22.79
C VAL A 299 -12.66 -9.54 -21.80
N THR A 300 -13.44 -10.56 -22.15
CA THR A 300 -14.30 -11.24 -21.18
C THR A 300 -13.67 -12.57 -20.81
N ALA A 301 -14.17 -13.19 -19.75
CA ALA A 301 -13.71 -14.53 -19.38
C ALA A 301 -14.12 -15.51 -20.49
N ASN A 302 -13.11 -16.11 -21.11
CA ASN A 302 -13.30 -17.04 -22.23
C ASN A 302 -12.27 -18.16 -22.09
N ALA A 303 -12.76 -19.36 -21.82
CA ALA A 303 -11.91 -20.53 -21.56
C ALA A 303 -11.13 -20.99 -22.81
N GLU A 304 -11.51 -20.52 -23.99
CA GLU A 304 -10.86 -20.94 -25.24
C GLU A 304 -9.64 -20.08 -25.61
N LEU A 305 -9.49 -18.92 -24.97
CA LEU A 305 -8.31 -18.07 -25.19
C LEU A 305 -7.10 -18.65 -24.45
N ALA A 306 -5.91 -18.19 -24.80
CA ALA A 306 -4.70 -18.60 -24.09
C ALA A 306 -4.79 -18.13 -22.63
N PRO A 307 -4.42 -18.95 -21.66
CA PRO A 307 -4.58 -18.59 -20.25
C PRO A 307 -3.71 -17.40 -19.83
N VAL A 308 -4.33 -16.49 -19.08
CA VAL A 308 -3.69 -15.31 -18.48
C VAL A 308 -4.28 -15.14 -17.06
N ALA A 309 -3.42 -14.97 -16.07
CA ALA A 309 -3.82 -14.78 -14.69
C ALA A 309 -2.95 -13.74 -14.01
N TYR A 310 -3.50 -13.16 -12.96
CA TYR A 310 -2.83 -12.14 -12.14
C TYR A 310 -2.66 -12.66 -10.72
N VAL A 311 -1.45 -12.54 -10.19
CA VAL A 311 -1.14 -12.93 -8.81
C VAL A 311 -1.42 -11.74 -7.91
N PHE A 312 -2.48 -11.82 -7.12
CA PHE A 312 -2.89 -10.67 -6.29
C PHE A 312 -2.45 -10.80 -4.82
N LYS A 313 -1.96 -11.98 -4.42
CA LYS A 313 -1.52 -12.18 -3.05
C LYS A 313 -0.55 -13.37 -2.99
N THR A 314 0.47 -13.24 -2.17
CA THR A 314 1.41 -14.34 -1.87
C THR A 314 1.35 -14.57 -0.36
N VAL A 315 1.25 -15.84 0.03
CA VAL A 315 1.16 -16.23 1.44
C VAL A 315 2.22 -17.29 1.69
N SER A 316 2.95 -17.18 2.80
CA SER A 316 3.89 -18.23 3.23
C SER A 316 3.20 -19.16 4.22
N ASP A 317 3.31 -20.45 3.98
CA ASP A 317 2.72 -21.47 4.83
C ASP A 317 3.82 -22.44 5.24
N PRO A 318 3.90 -22.83 6.53
CA PRO A 318 4.97 -23.74 6.98
C PRO A 318 4.97 -25.10 6.27
N TYR A 319 3.82 -25.55 5.79
CA TYR A 319 3.68 -26.87 5.15
C TYR A 319 3.64 -26.80 3.63
N ALA A 320 2.83 -25.89 3.09
CA ALA A 320 2.67 -25.76 1.63
C ALA A 320 3.75 -24.89 0.99
N GLY A 321 4.50 -24.14 1.78
CA GLY A 321 5.50 -23.21 1.27
C GLY A 321 4.85 -21.94 0.76
N ARG A 322 5.36 -21.42 -0.36
CA ARG A 322 4.81 -20.21 -0.97
C ARG A 322 3.50 -20.54 -1.67
N ILE A 323 2.44 -19.86 -1.32
CA ILE A 323 1.12 -19.98 -1.96
C ILE A 323 0.86 -18.70 -2.75
N SER A 324 0.65 -18.84 -4.07
CA SER A 324 0.32 -17.70 -4.93
C SER A 324 -1.17 -17.73 -5.21
N LEU A 325 -1.89 -16.71 -4.75
CA LEU A 325 -3.32 -16.56 -5.03
C LEU A 325 -3.47 -15.81 -6.35
N LEU A 326 -4.27 -16.35 -7.25
CA LEU A 326 -4.40 -15.76 -8.57
C LEU A 326 -5.86 -15.68 -9.04
N ARG A 327 -6.12 -14.69 -9.88
CA ARG A 327 -7.35 -14.52 -10.62
C ARG A 327 -7.07 -14.85 -12.08
N VAL A 328 -7.82 -15.79 -12.63
CA VAL A 328 -7.70 -16.17 -14.04
C VAL A 328 -8.59 -15.23 -14.87
N TYR A 329 -8.02 -14.60 -15.89
CA TYR A 329 -8.77 -13.68 -16.75
C TYR A 329 -9.23 -14.33 -18.03
N THR A 330 -8.37 -15.13 -18.67
CA THR A 330 -8.70 -15.84 -19.90
C THR A 330 -8.16 -17.26 -19.79
N GLY A 331 -8.72 -18.16 -20.61
CA GLY A 331 -8.25 -19.53 -20.74
C GLY A 331 -8.52 -20.38 -19.51
N ALA A 332 -7.72 -21.41 -19.33
CA ALA A 332 -7.77 -22.27 -18.16
C ALA A 332 -6.37 -22.75 -17.85
N PHE A 333 -6.06 -22.86 -16.55
CA PHE A 333 -4.77 -23.37 -16.08
C PHE A 333 -4.93 -24.82 -15.64
N GLN A 334 -4.07 -25.67 -16.18
CA GLN A 334 -4.09 -27.10 -15.93
C GLN A 334 -3.06 -27.47 -14.86
N PRO A 335 -3.33 -28.52 -14.08
CA PRO A 335 -2.27 -29.03 -13.19
C PRO A 335 -1.15 -29.67 -13.99
N ASP A 336 0.01 -29.77 -13.35
CA ASP A 336 1.18 -30.48 -13.91
C ASP A 336 1.59 -29.96 -15.29
N ALA A 337 1.59 -28.65 -15.43
CA ALA A 337 1.94 -27.97 -16.68
C ALA A 337 2.89 -26.82 -16.40
N THR A 338 3.57 -26.36 -17.44
CA THR A 338 4.49 -25.23 -17.34
C THR A 338 3.84 -24.01 -17.97
N TYR A 339 3.87 -22.90 -17.23
CA TYR A 339 3.38 -21.61 -17.71
C TYR A 339 4.51 -20.58 -17.63
N HIS A 340 4.28 -19.41 -18.17
CA HIS A 340 5.30 -18.37 -18.24
C HIS A 340 4.91 -17.20 -17.34
N ASN A 341 5.85 -16.75 -16.51
CA ASN A 341 5.68 -15.52 -15.77
C ASN A 341 6.12 -14.37 -16.68
N LYS A 342 5.18 -13.62 -17.20
CA LYS A 342 5.44 -12.57 -18.18
C LYS A 342 6.14 -11.35 -17.58
N THR A 343 5.92 -11.10 -16.30
CA THR A 343 6.52 -9.96 -15.62
C THR A 343 8.02 -10.17 -15.42
N ARG A 344 8.42 -11.40 -15.08
CA ARG A 344 9.82 -11.74 -14.78
C ARG A 344 10.51 -12.47 -15.90
N ASP A 345 9.76 -12.84 -16.93
CA ASP A 345 10.25 -13.58 -18.11
C ASP A 345 10.95 -14.89 -17.72
N VAL A 346 10.25 -15.69 -16.93
CA VAL A 346 10.74 -17.00 -16.48
C VAL A 346 9.62 -18.04 -16.59
N ALA A 347 9.99 -19.29 -16.79
CA ALA A 347 9.05 -20.41 -16.79
C ALA A 347 8.75 -20.80 -15.33
N GLU A 348 7.49 -21.18 -15.07
CA GLU A 348 7.06 -21.68 -13.77
C GLU A 348 6.34 -23.01 -13.96
N ARG A 349 6.74 -24.00 -13.18
CA ARG A 349 6.10 -25.32 -13.22
C ARG A 349 4.99 -25.37 -12.19
N PHE A 350 3.75 -25.60 -12.66
CA PHE A 350 2.60 -25.78 -11.77
C PHE A 350 2.50 -27.24 -11.35
N GLY A 351 2.24 -27.47 -10.08
CA GLY A 351 1.77 -28.76 -9.62
C GLY A 351 0.25 -28.79 -9.64
N ALA A 352 -0.40 -29.04 -8.52
CA ALA A 352 -1.87 -28.99 -8.43
C ALA A 352 -2.34 -27.55 -8.57
N VAL A 353 -3.54 -27.38 -9.15
CA VAL A 353 -4.26 -26.11 -9.13
C VAL A 353 -5.40 -26.26 -8.12
N GLN A 354 -5.68 -25.24 -7.35
CA GLN A 354 -6.52 -25.38 -6.17
C GLN A 354 -7.45 -24.19 -5.97
N TRP A 355 -8.60 -24.47 -5.35
CA TRP A 355 -9.46 -23.42 -4.79
C TRP A 355 -8.94 -23.05 -3.41
N VAL A 356 -9.27 -21.85 -2.95
CA VAL A 356 -8.78 -21.30 -1.68
C VAL A 356 -9.95 -21.10 -0.72
N GLN A 357 -9.87 -21.72 0.45
CA GLN A 357 -10.86 -21.53 1.53
C GLN A 357 -10.08 -21.08 2.77
N GLY A 358 -9.72 -19.80 2.81
CA GLY A 358 -8.83 -19.30 3.85
C GLY A 358 -7.45 -19.90 3.72
N LYS A 359 -7.01 -20.65 4.71
CA LYS A 359 -5.71 -21.34 4.65
C LYS A 359 -5.81 -22.73 4.00
N GLU A 360 -7.02 -23.23 3.81
CA GLU A 360 -7.21 -24.55 3.22
C GLU A 360 -7.23 -24.47 1.70
N LEU A 361 -6.59 -25.44 1.05
CA LEU A 361 -6.52 -25.54 -0.40
C LEU A 361 -7.22 -26.82 -0.83
N LEU A 362 -8.13 -26.70 -1.81
CA LEU A 362 -8.88 -27.84 -2.34
C LEU A 362 -8.49 -28.04 -3.80
N THR A 363 -7.91 -29.18 -4.13
CA THR A 363 -7.51 -29.49 -5.50
C THR A 363 -8.72 -29.46 -6.43
N VAL A 364 -8.57 -28.79 -7.57
CA VAL A 364 -9.60 -28.71 -8.60
C VAL A 364 -8.99 -29.21 -9.92
N GLU A 365 -9.83 -29.71 -10.81
CA GLU A 365 -9.35 -30.30 -12.08
C GLU A 365 -8.62 -29.28 -12.95
N ARG A 366 -9.09 -28.05 -12.96
CA ARG A 366 -8.42 -26.91 -13.65
C ARG A 366 -8.99 -25.60 -13.11
N LEU A 367 -8.23 -24.53 -13.25
CA LEU A 367 -8.71 -23.18 -12.90
C LEU A 367 -9.19 -22.51 -14.18
N VAL A 368 -10.48 -22.17 -14.23
CA VAL A 368 -11.11 -21.62 -15.43
C VAL A 368 -11.11 -20.10 -15.43
N ALA A 369 -11.28 -19.51 -16.62
CA ALA A 369 -11.41 -18.07 -16.79
C ALA A 369 -12.47 -17.50 -15.84
N GLY A 370 -12.10 -16.45 -15.11
CA GLY A 370 -12.96 -15.80 -14.15
C GLY A 370 -12.78 -16.27 -12.73
N ASP A 371 -12.19 -17.43 -12.51
CA ASP A 371 -12.09 -17.99 -11.16
C ASP A 371 -10.88 -17.47 -10.39
N ILE A 372 -10.96 -17.60 -9.10
CA ILE A 372 -9.87 -17.31 -8.16
C ILE A 372 -9.39 -18.63 -7.58
N GLY A 373 -8.08 -18.80 -7.54
CA GLY A 373 -7.51 -20.02 -7.01
C GLY A 373 -6.08 -19.82 -6.56
N ALA A 374 -5.38 -20.92 -6.40
CA ALA A 374 -4.00 -20.89 -5.88
C ALA A 374 -3.14 -21.94 -6.55
N VAL A 375 -1.85 -21.63 -6.59
CA VAL A 375 -0.79 -22.55 -6.97
C VAL A 375 0.31 -22.42 -5.92
N THR A 376 0.91 -23.56 -5.55
CA THR A 376 1.94 -23.54 -4.50
C THR A 376 3.32 -23.77 -5.11
N LYS A 377 4.34 -23.32 -4.37
CA LYS A 377 5.75 -23.64 -4.64
C LYS A 377 6.28 -23.09 -5.96
N LEU A 378 5.74 -21.98 -6.44
CA LEU A 378 6.33 -21.27 -7.57
C LEU A 378 7.67 -20.68 -7.12
N LYS A 379 8.67 -20.66 -8.01
CA LYS A 379 10.03 -20.28 -7.63
C LYS A 379 10.31 -18.79 -7.68
N GLU A 380 9.81 -18.12 -8.72
CA GLU A 380 10.17 -16.72 -8.98
C GLU A 380 8.99 -15.75 -8.89
N THR A 381 7.77 -16.26 -8.86
CA THR A 381 6.56 -15.46 -8.97
C THR A 381 6.29 -14.67 -7.69
N LYS A 382 5.93 -13.41 -7.85
CA LYS A 382 5.65 -12.48 -6.76
C LYS A 382 4.27 -11.84 -6.95
N THR A 383 3.75 -11.24 -5.88
CA THR A 383 2.50 -10.48 -5.95
C THR A 383 2.62 -9.39 -7.01
N GLY A 384 1.61 -9.29 -7.87
CA GLY A 384 1.57 -8.32 -8.97
C GLY A 384 2.00 -8.88 -10.31
N ASP A 385 2.48 -10.13 -10.34
CA ASP A 385 2.97 -10.74 -11.57
C ASP A 385 1.82 -11.30 -12.43
N THR A 386 2.05 -11.36 -13.74
CA THR A 386 1.16 -12.04 -14.70
C THR A 386 1.73 -13.41 -15.02
N LEU A 387 0.91 -14.44 -14.84
CA LEU A 387 1.20 -15.81 -15.29
C LEU A 387 0.36 -16.10 -16.53
N ALA A 388 0.94 -16.73 -17.54
CA ALA A 388 0.24 -16.93 -18.80
C ALA A 388 0.83 -18.10 -19.58
N ALA A 389 0.11 -18.54 -20.60
CA ALA A 389 0.70 -19.43 -21.59
C ALA A 389 1.86 -18.69 -22.26
N LYS A 390 2.90 -19.43 -22.65
CA LYS A 390 4.08 -18.82 -23.26
C LYS A 390 3.72 -17.99 -24.50
N GLU A 391 2.76 -18.46 -25.27
CA GLU A 391 2.31 -17.81 -26.51
C GLU A 391 1.30 -16.68 -26.28
N ALA A 392 0.81 -16.48 -25.06
CA ALA A 392 -0.17 -15.43 -24.80
C ALA A 392 0.44 -14.04 -25.00
N ALA A 393 -0.28 -13.18 -25.71
CA ALA A 393 0.17 -11.83 -26.01
C ALA A 393 -0.32 -10.77 -25.01
N LEU A 394 -1.01 -11.19 -23.94
CA LEU A 394 -1.66 -10.29 -23.00
C LEU A 394 -1.02 -10.39 -21.62
N ARG A 395 -1.05 -9.27 -20.90
CA ARG A 395 -0.66 -9.21 -19.49
C ARG A 395 -1.66 -8.37 -18.73
N VAL A 396 -1.71 -8.57 -17.41
CA VAL A 396 -2.64 -7.84 -16.56
C VAL A 396 -1.93 -6.57 -16.06
N PRO A 397 -2.53 -5.38 -16.22
CA PRO A 397 -1.92 -4.17 -15.68
C PRO A 397 -1.81 -4.30 -14.15
N PRO A 398 -0.62 -4.08 -13.58
CA PRO A 398 -0.47 -4.25 -12.13
C PRO A 398 -1.22 -3.17 -11.35
N VAL A 399 -1.61 -3.51 -10.13
CA VAL A 399 -2.23 -2.54 -9.23
C VAL A 399 -1.19 -1.51 -8.82
N ARG A 400 -1.56 -0.24 -8.90
CA ARG A 400 -0.68 0.85 -8.45
C ARG A 400 -0.65 0.87 -6.93
N ILE A 401 0.54 0.69 -6.37
CA ILE A 401 0.72 0.58 -4.92
C ILE A 401 1.16 1.93 -4.37
N PRO A 402 0.52 2.43 -3.29
CA PRO A 402 0.94 3.71 -2.70
C PRO A 402 2.38 3.66 -2.19
N GLU A 403 3.06 4.80 -2.27
CA GLU A 403 4.42 4.93 -1.76
C GLU A 403 4.41 4.79 -0.22
N PRO A 404 5.45 4.17 0.36
CA PRO A 404 5.54 4.13 1.81
C PRO A 404 5.77 5.52 2.38
N THR A 405 5.30 5.75 3.61
CA THR A 405 5.33 7.07 4.21
C THR A 405 6.24 7.16 5.44
N ILE A 406 6.78 6.05 5.91
CA ILE A 406 7.65 6.06 7.09
C ILE A 406 8.77 5.04 6.89
N SER A 407 9.97 5.38 7.33
CA SER A 407 11.15 4.50 7.23
C SER A 407 11.81 4.34 8.59
N PHE A 408 12.36 3.14 8.81
CA PHE A 408 13.18 2.86 9.99
C PHE A 408 14.47 2.20 9.53
N ALA A 409 15.57 2.52 10.23
CA ALA A 409 16.82 1.78 10.06
C ALA A 409 16.70 0.49 10.85
N ILE A 410 17.14 -0.62 10.26
CA ILE A 410 17.10 -1.92 10.93
C ILE A 410 18.51 -2.46 11.09
N THR A 411 18.77 -2.99 12.29
CA THR A 411 20.06 -3.62 12.60
C THR A 411 19.80 -4.97 13.24
N PRO A 412 20.68 -5.96 12.97
CA PRO A 412 20.51 -7.27 13.62
C PRO A 412 20.82 -7.17 15.11
N LYS A 413 20.11 -7.94 15.93
CA LYS A 413 20.42 -8.07 17.35
C LYS A 413 21.66 -8.92 17.56
N SER A 414 21.97 -9.82 16.61
CA SER A 414 23.13 -10.71 16.67
C SER A 414 24.06 -10.42 15.50
N LYS A 415 25.36 -10.30 15.78
CA LYS A 415 26.37 -10.10 14.73
C LYS A 415 26.36 -11.31 13.78
N GLY A 416 26.51 -11.06 12.51
CA GLY A 416 26.55 -12.10 11.47
C GLY A 416 25.22 -12.45 10.85
N ASP A 417 24.12 -11.82 11.29
CA ASP A 417 22.80 -12.07 10.74
C ASP A 417 22.43 -11.21 9.55
N GLU A 418 23.32 -10.35 9.08
CA GLU A 418 23.02 -9.41 7.97
C GLU A 418 22.52 -10.13 6.72
N ASP A 419 23.15 -11.23 6.34
CA ASP A 419 22.77 -12.00 5.15
C ASP A 419 21.39 -12.65 5.35
N LYS A 420 21.11 -13.13 6.55
CA LYS A 420 19.81 -13.71 6.88
C LYS A 420 18.70 -12.67 6.82
N ILE A 421 18.98 -11.44 7.27
CA ILE A 421 18.02 -10.33 7.23
C ILE A 421 17.64 -10.04 5.78
N ALA A 422 18.61 -9.90 4.90
CA ALA A 422 18.36 -9.57 3.50
C ALA A 422 17.48 -10.63 2.83
N ALA A 423 17.77 -11.91 3.05
CA ALA A 423 17.00 -13.01 2.46
C ALA A 423 15.57 -13.04 3.02
N ALA A 424 15.42 -12.88 4.34
CA ALA A 424 14.10 -12.90 4.97
C ALA A 424 13.25 -11.70 4.56
N LEU A 425 13.86 -10.52 4.45
CA LEU A 425 13.14 -9.32 4.01
C LEU A 425 12.66 -9.46 2.57
N ALA A 426 13.45 -10.10 1.71
CA ALA A 426 13.03 -10.36 0.33
C ALA A 426 11.75 -11.19 0.30
N LYS A 427 11.68 -12.22 1.14
CA LYS A 427 10.48 -13.08 1.23
C LYS A 427 9.27 -12.30 1.75
N ILE A 428 9.47 -11.45 2.76
CA ILE A 428 8.38 -10.64 3.31
C ILE A 428 7.88 -9.64 2.27
N GLN A 429 8.78 -9.04 1.48
CA GLN A 429 8.38 -8.14 0.38
C GLN A 429 7.58 -8.86 -0.68
N ASP A 430 7.88 -10.13 -0.97
CA ASP A 430 7.11 -10.91 -1.94
C ASP A 430 5.65 -11.06 -1.50
N GLU A 431 5.41 -11.18 -0.18
CA GLU A 431 4.06 -11.24 0.37
C GLU A 431 3.39 -9.86 0.42
N ASP A 432 4.17 -8.83 0.69
CA ASP A 432 3.66 -7.46 0.91
C ASP A 432 4.44 -6.47 0.05
N PRO A 433 3.98 -6.20 -1.17
CA PRO A 433 4.70 -5.28 -2.06
C PRO A 433 4.66 -3.82 -1.60
N SER A 434 3.88 -3.48 -0.56
CA SER A 434 3.87 -2.12 -0.01
C SER A 434 5.04 -1.84 0.94
N LEU A 435 5.78 -2.87 1.34
CA LEU A 435 7.03 -2.70 2.09
C LEU A 435 8.18 -2.45 1.13
N HIS A 436 9.06 -1.52 1.47
CA HIS A 436 10.25 -1.26 0.68
C HIS A 436 11.49 -1.47 1.53
N VAL A 437 12.48 -2.13 0.95
CA VAL A 437 13.78 -2.33 1.59
C VAL A 437 14.83 -1.64 0.72
N SER A 438 15.65 -0.80 1.32
CA SER A 438 16.68 -0.10 0.59
C SER A 438 17.90 0.12 1.50
N ARG A 439 19.06 0.33 0.88
CA ARG A 439 20.26 0.71 1.61
C ARG A 439 20.59 2.16 1.24
N ASP A 440 20.69 3.00 2.26
CA ASP A 440 21.05 4.40 2.05
C ASP A 440 22.54 4.48 1.64
N SER A 441 22.83 5.06 0.49
CA SER A 441 24.17 5.09 -0.05
C SER A 441 25.12 5.97 0.78
N GLN A 442 24.60 6.94 1.49
CA GLN A 442 25.38 7.88 2.31
C GLN A 442 25.56 7.38 3.74
N THR A 443 24.47 7.02 4.41
CA THR A 443 24.52 6.59 5.80
C THR A 443 24.86 5.10 5.95
N LYS A 444 24.75 4.34 4.85
CA LYS A 444 25.00 2.89 4.80
C LYS A 444 23.96 2.08 5.59
N GLU A 445 22.91 2.72 6.06
CA GLU A 445 21.86 2.03 6.82
C GLU A 445 20.98 1.18 5.91
N LEU A 446 20.54 0.05 6.43
CA LEU A 446 19.50 -0.75 5.80
C LEU A 446 18.16 -0.21 6.31
N LEU A 447 17.31 0.24 5.38
CA LEU A 447 16.04 0.90 5.71
C LEU A 447 14.87 0.00 5.35
N LEU A 448 13.88 -0.04 6.25
CA LEU A 448 12.61 -0.73 6.01
C LEU A 448 11.52 0.33 6.08
N SER A 449 10.76 0.47 4.98
CA SER A 449 9.75 1.50 4.83
C SER A 449 8.37 0.88 4.66
N GLY A 450 7.38 1.51 5.24
CA GLY A 450 5.99 1.05 5.17
C GLY A 450 5.02 2.21 5.29
N SER A 451 3.75 1.88 5.41
CA SER A 451 2.69 2.88 5.46
C SER A 451 2.49 3.50 6.86
N ALA A 452 2.96 2.82 7.89
CA ALA A 452 2.91 3.32 9.27
C ALA A 452 3.86 2.49 10.13
N GLN A 453 4.10 2.96 11.35
CA GLN A 453 4.96 2.24 12.29
C GLN A 453 4.43 0.83 12.55
N LEU A 454 3.14 0.68 12.75
CA LEU A 454 2.54 -0.65 12.98
C LEU A 454 2.82 -1.60 11.82
N HIS A 455 2.75 -1.12 10.59
CA HIS A 455 3.04 -1.92 9.40
C HIS A 455 4.49 -2.47 9.45
N VAL A 456 5.44 -1.61 9.80
CA VAL A 456 6.85 -1.99 9.92
C VAL A 456 7.05 -2.96 11.09
N GLU A 457 6.39 -2.71 12.22
CA GLU A 457 6.49 -3.57 13.40
C GLU A 457 5.97 -4.99 13.11
N ILE A 458 4.91 -5.10 12.32
CA ILE A 458 4.38 -6.41 11.92
C ILE A 458 5.41 -7.15 11.06
N ALA A 459 6.06 -6.44 10.14
CA ALA A 459 7.14 -7.05 9.33
C ALA A 459 8.26 -7.58 10.22
N VAL A 460 8.66 -6.80 11.22
CA VAL A 460 9.71 -7.20 12.18
C VAL A 460 9.26 -8.42 13.00
N ALA A 461 8.00 -8.46 13.41
CA ALA A 461 7.45 -9.61 14.14
C ALA A 461 7.48 -10.87 13.28
N ARG A 462 7.16 -10.74 11.99
CA ARG A 462 7.21 -11.87 11.06
C ARG A 462 8.64 -12.37 10.83
N LEU A 463 9.62 -11.44 10.76
CA LEU A 463 11.03 -11.83 10.66
C LEU A 463 11.42 -12.72 11.83
N ALA A 464 11.04 -12.33 13.05
CA ALA A 464 11.39 -13.08 14.26
C ALA A 464 10.69 -14.42 14.30
N LYS A 465 9.39 -14.47 14.04
CA LYS A 465 8.57 -15.68 14.17
C LYS A 465 8.83 -16.71 13.08
N ARG A 466 8.86 -16.25 11.83
CA ARG A 466 8.95 -17.15 10.66
C ARG A 466 10.37 -17.48 10.27
N TYR A 467 11.28 -16.53 10.37
CA TYR A 467 12.64 -16.67 9.81
C TYR A 467 13.71 -16.69 10.89
N LYS A 468 13.31 -16.57 12.16
CA LYS A 468 14.21 -16.61 13.31
C LYS A 468 15.30 -15.55 13.23
N VAL A 469 14.95 -14.38 12.70
CA VAL A 469 15.84 -13.23 12.56
C VAL A 469 15.30 -12.11 13.44
N GLU A 470 16.06 -11.67 14.43
CA GLU A 470 15.67 -10.58 15.32
C GLU A 470 16.41 -9.30 14.94
N VAL A 471 15.68 -8.21 14.81
CA VAL A 471 16.22 -6.89 14.45
C VAL A 471 15.71 -5.83 15.40
N THR A 472 16.45 -4.72 15.51
CA THR A 472 15.98 -3.51 16.21
C THR A 472 15.67 -2.44 15.19
N LEU A 473 14.65 -1.64 15.50
CA LEU A 473 14.24 -0.49 14.70
C LEU A 473 14.78 0.79 15.32
N GLN A 474 15.37 1.65 14.48
CA GLN A 474 15.85 2.97 14.91
C GLN A 474 15.36 4.01 13.91
N PRO A 475 15.17 5.26 14.33
CA PRO A 475 14.90 6.32 13.35
C PRO A 475 16.05 6.38 12.35
N PRO A 476 15.79 6.64 11.06
CA PRO A 476 16.87 6.75 10.09
C PRO A 476 17.73 7.97 10.37
N LYS A 477 19.00 7.89 10.02
CA LYS A 477 19.89 9.04 10.08
C LYS A 477 19.58 9.96 8.92
N VAL A 478 19.59 11.27 9.19
CA VAL A 478 19.45 12.26 8.11
C VAL A 478 20.79 12.35 7.37
N PRO A 479 20.78 12.27 6.02
CA PRO A 479 22.02 12.32 5.27
C PRO A 479 22.49 13.77 5.08
N TYR A 480 23.03 14.36 6.16
CA TYR A 480 23.61 15.70 6.12
C TYR A 480 24.81 15.72 5.21
N ARG A 481 25.21 16.92 4.79
CA ARG A 481 26.42 17.19 4.03
C ARG A 481 27.10 18.42 4.61
N GLU A 482 28.35 18.65 4.22
CA GLU A 482 29.07 19.86 4.58
C GLU A 482 29.45 20.59 3.31
N THR A 483 29.71 21.88 3.42
CA THR A 483 30.19 22.70 2.31
C THR A 483 30.98 23.87 2.85
N ILE A 484 31.50 24.68 1.94
CA ILE A 484 32.28 25.86 2.31
C ILE A 484 31.55 27.13 1.89
N THR A 485 31.82 28.22 2.58
CA THR A 485 31.11 29.48 2.35
C THR A 485 32.01 30.57 1.79
N LYS A 486 33.33 30.39 1.83
CA LYS A 486 34.26 31.38 1.30
C LYS A 486 35.51 30.68 0.75
N ALA A 487 36.32 31.42 -0.02
CA ALA A 487 37.56 30.89 -0.59
C ALA A 487 38.66 30.81 0.47
N ALA A 488 39.54 29.84 0.31
CA ALA A 488 40.73 29.72 1.15
C ALA A 488 41.90 29.15 0.33
N GLU A 489 43.10 29.60 0.60
CA GLU A 489 44.32 29.10 -0.02
C GLU A 489 45.23 28.53 1.04
N VAL A 490 45.86 27.40 0.72
CA VAL A 490 46.93 26.82 1.59
C VAL A 490 48.05 26.27 0.72
N THR A 491 49.23 26.24 1.30
CA THR A 491 50.40 25.54 0.74
C THR A 491 50.77 24.46 1.76
N THR A 492 50.69 23.20 1.34
CA THR A 492 50.90 22.07 2.24
C THR A 492 52.04 21.20 1.73
N ARG A 493 52.90 20.79 2.63
CA ARG A 493 54.01 19.90 2.35
C ARG A 493 53.85 18.60 3.10
N HIS A 494 53.99 17.50 2.38
CA HIS A 494 54.09 16.16 2.97
C HIS A 494 55.55 15.73 2.82
N LYS A 495 56.22 15.55 3.94
CA LYS A 495 57.63 15.10 3.94
C LYS A 495 57.82 14.06 5.05
N LYS A 496 58.29 12.89 4.65
CA LYS A 496 58.54 11.81 5.60
C LYS A 496 59.82 11.07 5.21
N GLN A 497 60.71 10.88 6.15
CA GLN A 497 61.95 10.11 5.95
C GLN A 497 62.05 9.04 7.04
N THR A 498 61.89 7.80 6.62
CA THR A 498 62.01 6.64 7.52
C THR A 498 62.83 5.58 6.82
N GLY A 499 64.07 5.44 7.20
CA GLY A 499 65.00 4.38 6.81
C GLY A 499 64.81 3.80 5.40
N GLY A 500 65.23 4.51 4.36
CA GLY A 500 65.13 4.09 2.98
C GLY A 500 64.60 5.20 2.11
N HIS A 501 63.63 4.91 1.25
CA HIS A 501 63.04 5.95 0.41
C HIS A 501 62.18 6.90 1.23
N GLY A 502 62.40 8.19 1.07
CA GLY A 502 61.59 9.21 1.69
C GLY A 502 60.29 9.44 0.88
N GLN A 503 59.46 10.30 1.41
CA GLN A 503 58.25 10.78 0.72
C GLN A 503 58.28 12.30 0.70
N PHE A 504 57.99 12.89 -0.44
CA PHE A 504 57.93 14.35 -0.56
C PHE A 504 56.87 14.76 -1.58
N ALA A 505 56.02 15.71 -1.19
CA ALA A 505 55.07 16.36 -2.09
C ALA A 505 54.69 17.71 -1.49
N GLU A 506 54.59 18.72 -2.32
CA GLU A 506 54.07 20.02 -1.89
C GLU A 506 53.07 20.50 -2.91
N ALA A 507 51.93 20.99 -2.42
CA ALA A 507 50.86 21.50 -3.28
C ALA A 507 50.27 22.77 -2.69
N LYS A 508 50.04 23.75 -3.56
CA LYS A 508 49.31 24.97 -3.22
C LYS A 508 47.95 24.90 -3.89
N ILE A 509 46.90 24.91 -3.08
CA ILE A 509 45.55 24.84 -3.59
C ILE A 509 44.69 26.01 -3.09
N ARG A 510 43.70 26.36 -3.89
CA ARG A 510 42.65 27.30 -3.49
C ARG A 510 41.33 26.58 -3.56
N LEU A 511 40.55 26.61 -2.47
CA LEU A 511 39.18 26.13 -2.45
C LEU A 511 38.26 27.30 -2.74
N GLU A 512 37.27 27.09 -3.59
CA GLU A 512 36.26 28.10 -3.95
C GLU A 512 34.87 27.49 -3.81
N PRO A 513 33.90 28.22 -3.22
CA PRO A 513 32.55 27.70 -3.19
C PRO A 513 31.93 27.65 -4.58
N LEU A 514 31.16 26.58 -4.85
CA LEU A 514 30.30 26.46 -6.02
C LEU A 514 28.85 26.75 -5.63
N PRO A 515 28.01 27.10 -6.59
CA PRO A 515 26.59 27.19 -6.30
C PRO A 515 26.04 25.88 -5.77
N ARG A 516 24.97 25.93 -4.97
CA ARG A 516 24.39 24.74 -4.36
C ARG A 516 23.98 23.74 -5.47
N GLY A 517 24.42 22.48 -5.31
CA GLY A 517 24.23 21.43 -6.29
C GLY A 517 25.36 21.33 -7.31
N GLY A 518 26.36 22.19 -7.22
CA GLY A 518 27.49 22.19 -8.16
C GLY A 518 28.45 21.04 -8.00
N GLY A 519 28.41 20.35 -6.86
CA GLY A 519 29.20 19.14 -6.65
C GLY A 519 30.67 19.38 -6.44
N TYR A 520 31.50 18.94 -7.37
CA TYR A 520 32.95 18.99 -7.25
C TYR A 520 33.60 19.34 -8.59
N GLU A 521 34.56 20.26 -8.57
CA GLU A 521 35.38 20.59 -9.73
C GLU A 521 36.82 20.62 -9.32
N PHE A 522 37.71 20.14 -10.20
CA PHE A 522 39.14 20.25 -10.03
C PHE A 522 39.69 20.97 -11.23
N VAL A 523 40.47 22.05 -10.96
CA VAL A 523 41.06 22.86 -12.03
C VAL A 523 42.58 22.85 -11.82
N ASP A 524 43.28 22.44 -12.84
CA ASP A 524 44.75 22.41 -12.84
C ASP A 524 45.28 23.72 -13.48
N LYS A 525 45.89 24.57 -12.67
CA LYS A 525 46.48 25.80 -13.12
C LYS A 525 48.01 25.85 -12.83
N ILE A 526 48.64 24.68 -12.76
CA ILE A 526 50.07 24.59 -12.59
C ILE A 526 50.75 25.26 -13.78
N PHE A 527 51.70 26.11 -13.47
CA PHE A 527 52.54 26.80 -14.46
C PHE A 527 53.92 26.15 -14.52
N GLY A 528 54.39 25.87 -15.72
CA GLY A 528 55.67 25.20 -15.91
C GLY A 528 55.62 23.76 -15.44
N GLY A 529 56.68 23.27 -14.86
CA GLY A 529 56.82 21.92 -14.41
C GLY A 529 56.86 21.75 -12.89
N ALA A 530 56.26 22.68 -12.17
CA ALA A 530 56.30 22.67 -10.69
C ALA A 530 55.83 21.32 -10.11
N ILE A 531 54.75 20.74 -10.67
CA ILE A 531 54.32 19.38 -10.40
C ILE A 531 54.18 18.69 -11.74
N SER A 532 54.78 17.51 -11.90
CA SER A 532 54.67 16.73 -13.13
C SER A 532 53.18 16.38 -13.40
N GLN A 533 52.82 16.31 -14.68
CA GLN A 533 51.43 16.05 -15.09
C GLN A 533 50.88 14.77 -14.51
N ASN A 534 51.71 13.76 -14.32
CA ASN A 534 51.26 12.47 -13.78
C ASN A 534 50.92 12.52 -12.28
N PHE A 535 51.39 13.54 -11.55
CA PHE A 535 51.12 13.71 -10.13
C PHE A 535 49.93 14.65 -9.83
N ARG A 536 49.45 15.41 -10.82
CA ARG A 536 48.33 16.33 -10.62
C ARG A 536 47.03 15.57 -10.37
N PRO A 537 46.74 14.48 -11.10
CA PRO A 537 45.56 13.64 -10.74
C PRO A 537 45.70 13.01 -9.36
N SER A 538 46.91 12.80 -8.86
CA SER A 538 47.11 12.24 -7.52
C SER A 538 46.63 13.22 -6.45
N VAL A 539 46.86 14.51 -6.62
CA VAL A 539 46.37 15.56 -5.72
C VAL A 539 44.82 15.55 -5.72
N ASP A 540 44.24 15.50 -6.90
CA ASP A 540 42.76 15.43 -7.07
C ASP A 540 42.19 14.23 -6.32
N LYS A 541 42.78 13.07 -6.50
CA LYS A 541 42.35 11.82 -5.87
C LYS A 541 42.40 11.92 -4.35
N GLY A 542 43.45 12.48 -3.81
CA GLY A 542 43.61 12.70 -2.37
C GLY A 542 42.54 13.64 -1.82
N ILE A 543 42.25 14.71 -2.55
CA ILE A 543 41.23 15.69 -2.14
C ILE A 543 39.87 15.03 -2.13
N GLN A 544 39.52 14.28 -3.17
CA GLN A 544 38.23 13.59 -3.24
C GLN A 544 38.06 12.61 -2.08
N HIS A 545 39.11 11.90 -1.73
CA HIS A 545 39.09 10.97 -0.60
C HIS A 545 38.83 11.73 0.72
N ALA A 546 39.56 12.80 0.94
CA ALA A 546 39.43 13.61 2.17
C ALA A 546 38.05 14.28 2.27
N ALA A 547 37.45 14.63 1.13
CA ALA A 547 36.17 15.30 1.10
C ALA A 547 35.02 14.39 1.56
N GLN A 548 35.22 13.09 1.62
CA GLN A 548 34.19 12.16 2.09
C GLN A 548 33.93 12.33 3.58
N THR A 549 34.84 12.90 4.32
CA THR A 549 34.71 13.09 5.78
C THR A 549 35.04 14.54 6.13
N GLY A 550 34.01 15.37 6.27
CA GLY A 550 34.19 16.80 6.53
C GLY A 550 34.62 17.12 7.97
N PRO A 551 35.09 18.34 8.20
CA PRO A 551 35.66 18.73 9.49
C PRO A 551 34.64 19.02 10.59
N LEU A 552 33.39 19.29 10.26
CA LEU A 552 32.40 19.67 11.27
C LEU A 552 31.79 18.45 11.98
N ALA A 553 31.29 17.49 11.19
CA ALA A 553 30.57 16.36 11.75
C ALA A 553 30.84 15.07 10.99
N GLY A 554 31.81 15.06 10.11
CA GLY A 554 32.18 13.85 9.37
C GLY A 554 31.37 13.57 8.13
N TYR A 555 30.51 14.48 7.73
CA TYR A 555 29.67 14.28 6.54
C TYR A 555 30.42 14.67 5.26
N PRO A 556 30.03 14.16 4.10
CA PRO A 556 30.73 14.51 2.85
C PRO A 556 30.70 16.01 2.58
N VAL A 557 31.82 16.53 2.10
CA VAL A 557 31.92 17.94 1.68
C VAL A 557 31.57 18.02 0.21
N VAL A 558 30.68 18.94 -0.15
CA VAL A 558 30.18 19.12 -1.53
C VAL A 558 30.20 20.61 -1.91
N ASP A 559 29.95 20.88 -3.18
CA ASP A 559 29.75 22.22 -3.75
C ASP A 559 31.02 23.11 -3.57
N PHE A 560 32.14 22.56 -3.99
CA PHE A 560 33.42 23.30 -3.95
C PHE A 560 34.23 22.98 -5.19
N ARG A 561 35.08 23.94 -5.52
CA ARG A 561 36.10 23.83 -6.59
C ARG A 561 37.47 23.87 -5.98
N VAL A 562 38.37 23.03 -6.46
CA VAL A 562 39.78 23.06 -6.09
C VAL A 562 40.56 23.58 -7.28
N VAL A 563 41.36 24.62 -7.06
CA VAL A 563 42.30 25.11 -8.06
C VAL A 563 43.71 24.74 -7.58
N LEU A 564 44.38 23.90 -8.33
CA LEU A 564 45.77 23.51 -8.03
C LEU A 564 46.67 24.56 -8.68
N LEU A 565 47.29 25.40 -7.84
CA LEU A 565 48.00 26.60 -8.28
C LEU A 565 49.47 26.38 -8.47
N ASP A 566 50.13 25.63 -7.57
CA ASP A 566 51.58 25.52 -7.55
C ASP A 566 52.01 24.31 -6.72
N GLY A 567 53.27 24.03 -6.64
CA GLY A 567 53.74 22.96 -5.78
C GLY A 567 55.24 22.72 -6.04
N LYS A 568 55.72 21.64 -5.43
CA LYS A 568 57.09 21.19 -5.60
C LYS A 568 57.14 19.67 -5.56
N GLU A 569 58.06 19.11 -6.36
CA GLU A 569 58.34 17.68 -6.29
C GLU A 569 59.80 17.44 -6.10
N HIS A 570 60.13 16.29 -5.55
CA HIS A 570 61.51 15.84 -5.33
C HIS A 570 61.85 14.78 -6.40
N PRO A 571 63.06 14.86 -7.03
CA PRO A 571 63.36 13.91 -8.09
C PRO A 571 63.29 12.43 -7.71
N VAL A 572 63.49 12.10 -6.44
CA VAL A 572 63.54 10.71 -5.96
C VAL A 572 62.33 10.37 -5.07
N ASP A 573 61.96 11.27 -4.15
CA ASP A 573 61.03 10.98 -3.07
C ASP A 573 59.57 11.26 -3.39
N SER A 574 59.27 11.85 -4.55
CA SER A 574 57.90 12.09 -4.95
C SER A 574 57.31 10.86 -5.60
N SER A 575 56.02 10.63 -5.34
CA SER A 575 55.28 9.48 -5.83
C SER A 575 53.80 9.82 -5.88
N ASP A 576 53.04 8.96 -6.54
CA ASP A 576 51.59 9.06 -6.55
C ASP A 576 51.04 9.10 -5.12
N MET A 577 51.49 8.18 -4.26
CA MET A 577 51.04 8.12 -2.87
C MET A 577 51.38 9.41 -2.10
N ALA A 578 52.60 9.94 -2.28
CA ALA A 578 53.03 11.17 -1.59
C ALA A 578 52.10 12.33 -1.97
N PHE A 579 51.76 12.48 -3.25
CA PHE A 579 50.84 13.54 -3.70
C PHE A 579 49.42 13.31 -3.29
N GLN A 580 48.94 12.07 -3.18
CA GLN A 580 47.62 11.80 -2.63
C GLN A 580 47.53 12.24 -1.16
N ILE A 581 48.53 11.89 -0.37
CA ILE A 581 48.58 12.27 1.06
C ILE A 581 48.66 13.79 1.17
N CYS A 582 49.48 14.44 0.31
CA CYS A 582 49.61 15.89 0.30
C CYS A 582 48.25 16.54 -0.02
N GLY A 583 47.53 16.00 -1.01
CA GLY A 583 46.21 16.52 -1.37
C GLY A 583 45.22 16.41 -0.22
N ARG A 584 45.22 15.28 0.49
CA ARG A 584 44.36 15.09 1.66
C ARG A 584 44.66 16.13 2.74
N LYS A 585 45.95 16.30 3.06
CA LYS A 585 46.37 17.28 4.09
C LYS A 585 46.01 18.71 3.68
N ALA A 586 46.24 19.06 2.42
CA ALA A 586 45.94 20.39 1.91
C ALA A 586 44.44 20.67 2.00
N PHE A 587 43.64 19.73 1.61
CA PHE A 587 42.16 19.89 1.68
C PHE A 587 41.70 20.07 3.15
N ARG A 588 42.19 19.22 4.04
CA ARG A 588 41.83 19.31 5.45
C ARG A 588 42.20 20.65 6.08
N GLU A 589 43.36 21.19 5.71
CA GLU A 589 43.76 22.52 6.19
C GLU A 589 42.90 23.62 5.58
N ALA A 590 42.66 23.55 4.26
CA ALA A 590 41.94 24.61 3.55
C ALA A 590 40.46 24.66 3.92
N VAL A 591 39.81 23.49 4.09
CA VAL A 591 38.38 23.45 4.37
C VAL A 591 38.05 24.10 5.72
N LYS A 592 38.92 23.98 6.70
CA LYS A 592 38.77 24.64 8.01
C LYS A 592 38.78 26.15 7.91
N LEU A 593 39.52 26.67 6.94
CA LEU A 593 39.67 28.13 6.73
C LEU A 593 38.59 28.68 5.80
N ALA A 594 37.82 27.82 5.14
CA ALA A 594 36.88 28.20 4.09
C ALA A 594 35.43 28.39 4.62
N GLY A 595 35.26 28.53 5.92
CA GLY A 595 33.94 28.73 6.51
C GLY A 595 33.02 27.55 6.32
N PRO A 596 33.40 26.37 6.87
CA PRO A 596 32.54 25.19 6.66
C PRO A 596 31.20 25.32 7.34
N THR A 597 30.16 24.75 6.72
CA THR A 597 28.80 24.78 7.24
C THR A 597 28.08 23.46 6.88
N LEU A 598 27.04 23.14 7.61
CA LEU A 598 26.25 21.93 7.37
C LEU A 598 25.10 22.21 6.41
N LEU A 599 24.83 21.22 5.56
CA LEU A 599 23.68 21.20 4.66
C LEU A 599 22.73 20.08 5.06
N GLU A 600 21.42 20.33 4.91
CA GLU A 600 20.39 19.33 5.17
C GLU A 600 19.54 19.13 3.92
N PRO A 601 19.02 17.91 3.71
CA PRO A 601 18.11 17.70 2.59
C PRO A 601 16.75 18.32 2.89
N VAL A 602 16.17 18.98 1.89
CA VAL A 602 14.85 19.61 1.95
C VAL A 602 13.93 18.85 1.00
N MET A 603 12.75 18.49 1.50
CA MET A 603 11.79 17.70 0.75
C MET A 603 10.69 18.58 0.16
N GLN A 604 10.28 18.27 -1.06
CA GLN A 604 9.07 18.84 -1.65
C GLN A 604 7.91 17.98 -1.18
N VAL A 605 6.99 18.56 -0.42
CA VAL A 605 5.90 17.85 0.23
C VAL A 605 4.56 18.32 -0.31
N GLU A 606 3.68 17.38 -0.65
CA GLU A 606 2.29 17.67 -1.00
C GLU A 606 1.38 16.99 0.03
N ILE A 607 0.54 17.77 0.67
CA ILE A 607 -0.38 17.27 1.69
C ILE A 607 -1.80 17.50 1.23
N THR A 608 -2.60 16.44 1.19
CA THR A 608 -4.03 16.52 0.88
C THR A 608 -4.81 16.35 2.17
N THR A 609 -5.59 17.36 2.52
CA THR A 609 -6.36 17.36 3.77
C THR A 609 -7.77 17.88 3.54
N PRO A 610 -8.78 17.34 4.25
CA PRO A 610 -10.09 17.99 4.28
C PRO A 610 -9.95 19.42 4.77
N ASP A 611 -10.77 20.31 4.23
CA ASP A 611 -10.69 21.75 4.56
C ASP A 611 -10.79 22.04 6.05
N GLU A 612 -11.57 21.24 6.79
CA GLU A 612 -11.76 21.44 8.22
C GLU A 612 -10.48 21.32 9.04
N PHE A 613 -9.48 20.60 8.54
CA PHE A 613 -8.20 20.40 9.23
C PHE A 613 -7.08 21.29 8.69
N LEU A 614 -7.36 22.11 7.70
CA LEU A 614 -6.34 22.90 7.01
C LEU A 614 -5.55 23.79 7.98
N GLY A 615 -6.23 24.46 8.89
CA GLY A 615 -5.58 25.34 9.88
C GLY A 615 -4.57 24.57 10.73
N ASP A 616 -4.97 23.42 11.23
CA ASP A 616 -4.09 22.60 12.09
C ASP A 616 -2.90 22.04 11.28
N VAL A 617 -3.13 21.66 10.02
CA VAL A 617 -2.06 21.18 9.16
C VAL A 617 -1.04 22.30 8.91
N MET A 618 -1.52 23.51 8.64
CA MET A 618 -0.64 24.65 8.38
C MET A 618 0.17 25.02 9.62
N GLY A 619 -0.47 25.00 10.80
CA GLY A 619 0.23 25.29 12.06
C GLY A 619 1.33 24.26 12.34
N ASP A 620 1.05 22.99 12.08
CA ASP A 620 2.03 21.93 12.26
C ASP A 620 3.21 22.09 11.29
N LEU A 621 2.93 22.44 10.02
CA LEU A 621 4.00 22.68 9.03
C LEU A 621 4.92 23.82 9.48
N ASN A 622 4.36 24.89 10.02
CA ASN A 622 5.16 25.99 10.52
C ASN A 622 6.10 25.53 11.65
N SER A 623 5.62 24.67 12.52
CA SER A 623 6.46 24.13 13.62
C SER A 623 7.59 23.24 13.11
N ARG A 624 7.48 22.75 11.88
CA ARG A 624 8.48 21.89 11.22
C ARG A 624 9.40 22.66 10.27
N ARG A 625 9.45 23.96 10.40
CA ARG A 625 10.24 24.82 9.51
C ARG A 625 9.80 24.69 8.04
N GLY A 626 8.52 24.38 7.82
CA GLY A 626 7.97 24.25 6.49
C GLY A 626 7.73 25.60 5.84
N ARG A 627 7.98 25.69 4.55
CA ARG A 627 7.67 26.88 3.75
C ARG A 627 6.60 26.53 2.73
N VAL A 628 5.39 27.03 2.95
CA VAL A 628 4.26 26.75 2.07
C VAL A 628 4.46 27.53 0.76
N GLN A 629 4.32 26.81 -0.37
CA GLN A 629 4.50 27.37 -1.70
C GLN A 629 3.17 27.62 -2.40
N GLY A 630 2.12 26.90 -2.01
CA GLY A 630 0.83 27.07 -2.65
C GLY A 630 -0.21 26.13 -2.07
N MET A 631 -1.46 26.43 -2.38
CA MET A 631 -2.60 25.63 -1.96
C MET A 631 -3.59 25.56 -3.12
N GLU A 632 -4.16 24.37 -3.36
CA GLU A 632 -5.14 24.17 -4.41
C GLU A 632 -6.38 23.47 -3.84
N PRO A 633 -7.56 24.09 -3.93
CA PRO A 633 -8.79 23.40 -3.49
C PRO A 633 -9.20 22.34 -4.51
N VAL A 634 -9.63 21.16 -4.01
CA VAL A 634 -10.10 20.06 -4.84
C VAL A 634 -11.23 19.34 -4.12
N ASP A 635 -12.48 19.59 -4.49
CA ASP A 635 -13.67 18.86 -4.00
C ASP A 635 -13.73 18.71 -2.47
N GLY A 636 -13.71 19.84 -1.73
CA GLY A 636 -13.82 19.83 -0.27
C GLY A 636 -12.54 19.49 0.45
N GLN A 637 -11.46 19.32 -0.31
CA GLN A 637 -10.11 19.09 0.23
C GLN A 637 -9.19 20.17 -0.30
N THR A 638 -8.04 20.32 0.35
CA THR A 638 -7.00 21.25 -0.11
C THR A 638 -5.69 20.47 -0.23
N VAL A 639 -4.99 20.70 -1.35
CA VAL A 639 -3.64 20.19 -1.56
C VAL A 639 -2.67 21.31 -1.19
N VAL A 640 -1.86 21.09 -0.17
CA VAL A 640 -0.85 22.06 0.29
C VAL A 640 0.51 21.63 -0.24
N LYS A 641 1.20 22.52 -0.92
CA LYS A 641 2.56 22.28 -1.42
C LYS A 641 3.54 23.05 -0.56
N ALA A 642 4.56 22.38 -0.05
CA ALA A 642 5.51 23.00 0.87
C ALA A 642 6.90 22.39 0.71
N GLN A 643 7.91 23.12 1.17
CA GLN A 643 9.27 22.60 1.31
C GLN A 643 9.57 22.47 2.79
N VAL A 644 9.98 21.27 3.20
CA VAL A 644 10.20 20.97 4.62
C VAL A 644 11.51 20.17 4.75
N PRO A 645 12.39 20.52 5.69
CA PRO A 645 13.60 19.72 5.91
C PRO A 645 13.27 18.27 6.28
N LEU A 646 13.99 17.33 5.73
CA LEU A 646 13.78 15.91 6.01
C LEU A 646 13.81 15.58 7.49
N ALA A 647 14.70 16.24 8.24
CA ALA A 647 14.83 16.02 9.69
C ALA A 647 13.51 16.27 10.43
N GLU A 648 12.63 17.13 9.89
CA GLU A 648 11.34 17.45 10.49
C GLU A 648 10.22 16.52 10.01
N MET A 649 10.50 15.66 9.03
CA MET A 649 9.47 14.81 8.41
C MET A 649 9.54 13.35 8.84
N LEU A 650 10.50 12.97 9.67
CA LEU A 650 10.73 11.57 10.03
C LEU A 650 9.53 10.89 10.69
N THR A 651 8.73 11.67 11.43
CA THR A 651 7.53 11.16 12.11
C THR A 651 6.24 11.82 11.61
N TYR A 652 6.29 12.45 10.44
CA TYR A 652 5.15 13.25 9.97
C TYR A 652 3.91 12.40 9.69
N SER A 653 4.07 11.18 9.24
CA SER A 653 2.94 10.27 8.96
C SER A 653 2.03 10.15 10.17
N GLN A 654 2.62 9.95 11.35
CA GLN A 654 1.86 9.82 12.61
C GLN A 654 1.17 11.13 12.97
N ALA A 655 1.88 12.25 12.83
CA ALA A 655 1.32 13.55 13.17
C ALA A 655 0.14 13.92 12.26
N LEU A 656 0.28 13.69 10.96
CA LEU A 656 -0.79 14.01 10.02
C LEU A 656 -2.04 13.15 10.28
N ARG A 657 -1.83 11.87 10.57
CA ARG A 657 -2.94 10.98 10.88
C ARG A 657 -3.68 11.45 12.14
N SER A 658 -2.93 11.87 13.15
CA SER A 658 -3.52 12.38 14.40
C SER A 658 -4.30 13.68 14.15
N ILE A 659 -3.73 14.62 13.40
CA ILE A 659 -4.37 15.92 13.13
C ILE A 659 -5.67 15.74 12.35
N THR A 660 -5.69 14.84 11.38
CA THR A 660 -6.80 14.74 10.42
C THR A 660 -7.73 13.54 10.70
N GLY A 661 -7.53 12.83 11.80
CA GLY A 661 -8.32 11.64 12.10
C GLY A 661 -8.17 10.56 11.02
N GLY A 662 -7.01 10.50 10.39
CA GLY A 662 -6.72 9.53 9.35
C GLY A 662 -7.17 9.94 7.95
N ARG A 663 -7.74 11.14 7.81
CA ARG A 663 -8.27 11.59 6.51
C ARG A 663 -7.24 12.25 5.61
N GLY A 664 -6.11 12.70 6.15
CA GLY A 664 -5.06 13.35 5.39
C GLY A 664 -4.06 12.37 4.81
N ASP A 665 -3.53 12.72 3.64
CA ASP A 665 -2.46 11.97 2.98
C ASP A 665 -1.35 12.91 2.59
N PHE A 666 -0.14 12.39 2.44
CA PHE A 666 0.96 13.20 1.93
C PHE A 666 1.90 12.38 1.06
N HIS A 667 2.62 13.11 0.24
CA HIS A 667 3.67 12.56 -0.62
C HIS A 667 4.87 13.49 -0.50
N MET A 668 6.08 12.95 -0.44
CA MET A 668 7.27 13.78 -0.44
C MET A 668 8.35 13.19 -1.33
N GLU A 669 9.16 14.07 -1.89
CA GLU A 669 10.31 13.67 -2.67
C GLU A 669 11.43 14.66 -2.43
N PHE A 670 12.67 14.23 -2.66
CA PHE A 670 13.83 15.09 -2.45
C PHE A 670 13.76 16.29 -3.39
N SER A 671 14.05 17.48 -2.86
CA SER A 671 14.14 18.72 -3.65
C SER A 671 15.59 19.15 -3.80
N HIS A 672 16.21 19.55 -2.71
CA HIS A 672 17.55 20.12 -2.74
C HIS A 672 18.15 20.09 -1.33
N TYR A 673 19.42 20.48 -1.23
CA TYR A 673 20.10 20.71 0.04
C TYR A 673 20.09 22.20 0.37
N ASP A 674 19.99 22.54 1.64
CA ASP A 674 20.03 23.91 2.11
C ASP A 674 20.81 23.98 3.42
N GLU A 675 21.28 25.17 3.77
CA GLU A 675 22.11 25.38 4.97
C GLU A 675 21.25 25.17 6.22
N VAL A 676 21.78 24.41 7.17
CA VAL A 676 21.13 24.16 8.46
C VAL A 676 21.25 25.44 9.32
N PRO A 677 20.17 25.87 10.02
CA PRO A 677 20.31 27.01 10.94
C PRO A 677 21.38 26.77 12.01
N LYS A 678 22.10 27.81 12.37
CA LYS A 678 23.28 27.70 13.25
C LYS A 678 23.01 26.95 14.55
N GLN A 679 21.88 27.22 15.21
CA GLN A 679 21.55 26.57 16.48
C GLN A 679 21.39 25.06 16.30
N LEU A 680 20.78 24.64 15.20
CA LEU A 680 20.63 23.22 14.89
C LEU A 680 21.96 22.59 14.48
N GLN A 681 22.82 23.34 13.79
CA GLN A 681 24.16 22.86 13.44
C GLN A 681 24.94 22.45 14.68
N GLU A 682 24.91 23.27 15.72
CA GLU A 682 25.61 22.99 16.98
C GLU A 682 25.17 21.65 17.58
N LYS A 683 23.86 21.39 17.57
CA LYS A 683 23.30 20.13 18.07
C LYS A 683 23.76 18.93 17.24
N ILE A 684 23.73 19.07 15.93
CA ILE A 684 24.13 17.99 15.01
C ILE A 684 25.62 17.65 15.17
N ILE A 685 26.46 18.69 15.29
CA ILE A 685 27.90 18.52 15.47
C ILE A 685 28.20 17.82 16.80
N ALA A 686 27.51 18.25 17.87
CA ALA A 686 27.67 17.64 19.19
C ALA A 686 27.26 16.16 19.18
N ALA A 687 26.14 15.84 18.53
CA ALA A 687 25.68 14.46 18.41
C ALA A 687 26.66 13.58 17.65
N ALA A 688 27.24 14.11 16.58
CA ALA A 688 28.24 13.39 15.78
C ALA A 688 29.51 13.12 16.59
N GLY A 689 29.92 14.08 17.41
CA GLY A 689 31.10 13.92 18.29
C GLY A 689 30.87 12.83 19.35
N ALA A 690 29.66 12.74 19.89
CA ALA A 690 29.32 11.71 20.88
C ALA A 690 29.36 10.30 20.26
N VAL A 691 28.83 10.15 19.06
CA VAL A 691 28.83 8.86 18.34
C VAL A 691 30.27 8.42 18.06
N ALA A 692 31.12 9.33 17.60
CA ALA A 692 32.53 9.02 17.29
C ALA A 692 33.26 8.56 18.55
N ALA A 693 32.98 9.19 19.70
CA ALA A 693 33.61 8.82 20.98
C ALA A 693 33.18 7.41 21.43
N GLU A 694 31.91 7.07 21.25
CA GLU A 694 31.39 5.75 21.59
C GLU A 694 32.04 4.66 20.72
N GLU A 695 32.18 4.92 19.42
CA GLU A 695 32.81 3.97 18.50
C GLU A 695 34.29 3.72 18.86
N GLU A 696 35.02 4.77 19.26
CA GLU A 696 36.41 4.62 19.70
C GLU A 696 36.52 3.80 20.97
N GLU A 697 35.56 3.88 21.88
CA GLU A 697 35.57 3.10 23.12
C GLU A 697 35.27 1.62 22.87
N GLU A 698 34.52 1.30 21.80
CA GLU A 698 34.19 -0.07 21.44
C GLU A 698 35.29 -0.79 20.64
N GLU A 699 36.20 -0.08 19.98
CA GLU A 699 37.34 -0.63 19.27
C GLU A 699 38.55 -0.89 20.20
#